data_684a6cbf6231d97212539e5897a2597b
#
_entry.id   684a6cbf6231d97212539e5897a2597b
#
_cell.length_a   1.000
_cell.length_b   1.000
_cell.length_c   1.000
_cell.angle_alpha   90.00
_cell.angle_beta   90.00
_cell.angle_gamma   90.00
#
_symmetry.space_group_name_H-M   'P 1'
#
loop_
_entity.id
_entity.type
_entity.pdbx_description
1 polymer ?
#
loop_
_entity_poly.entity_id
_entity_poly.type
_entity_poly.pdbx_seq_one_letter_code
_entity_poly.pdbx_strand_id
1 'polypeptide(L)'
;MRHLLAPAVAVSFLLALSPVLATSARDNKSAATATASRGARGTKARVQAPKAAPRAQAAHRLTIDDLVEIRHPSNPVWSRDSRHVAFMWERAGVANLYVVPADGSRRPAAVTTDGAPVAGVFWGAESRVIYFTRAGVLMQVAADGSQPPRPVWTQAPGRAATASRDGTRVAYLLGGAQPASQEGRGGRGQGGATPPQAGGPTEIRVRSLVDGSDRSVVTFDGPVTALSWTGDGEHLTFTSGGTPGRIVRHDQTPAYSGAKIIYTITENVAGTPGQSYIVAATGGAATAYNAGPAAGFGGRGGANRWIDRSHFLVDRTVDFKRRQIYVGDTSGAEPKLVHEDVKDKFWSMTGGAQGGSQASPDGRWISFLSDRDGWDHLYLMPAAGGNPVQVTRGRFEAWRPTWSPDGRRIAFDSNEGPSPGSRHIGLATISGDLTHVNVTMVTSGRGTNTAPVWSPDGKRLLYQHTDPLRSADLWVLDVTTPSVTPLQLTDSMPPAIDRAALVEPRLVHYPGPDGTPVPAYLFVPKGLDRSTKHPAIVWIHGDGVNQNYDGWHIERNYAVYYSFHQYLLQRGYVVIAPDYRGSIGYGSAWREGVYMDVGGKDFRDAALSANYLKTLPYVDSSRIGVWGLSYGGFFTLLAVTEMPTTFRAAVDVAGVADYAMYYEDPYHGGWTVSRIGTPEENPRVYAQASPVSHVDRLVRPLLVLHGTADVNVPYLHSVRLLDALLKQGKGSLVQFMTYPGEFHYFTREHVLRDAWTRVSAFFDENLKK
;
A
#
# COMPACT_ATOMS: atom_id res chain seq x y z
N MET A 1 -9.38 36.56 -8.76
CA MET A 1 -8.71 37.87 -8.66
C MET A 1 -8.83 38.41 -7.26
N ARG A 2 -7.72 38.88 -6.70
CA ARG A 2 -7.47 39.41 -5.35
C ARG A 2 -7.37 38.40 -4.24
N HIS A 3 -6.11 38.07 -3.95
CA HIS A 3 -5.64 37.40 -2.72
C HIS A 3 -5.89 38.30 -1.50
N LEU A 4 -6.53 37.75 -0.49
CA LEU A 4 -6.52 38.29 0.85
C LEU A 4 -5.70 37.34 1.72
N LEU A 5 -4.50 37.79 2.07
CA LEU A 5 -3.66 37.19 3.11
C LEU A 5 -4.32 37.41 4.48
N ALA A 6 -4.69 36.36 5.15
CA ALA A 6 -5.04 36.40 6.56
C ALA A 6 -3.76 36.22 7.42
N PRO A 7 -3.63 36.94 8.56
CA PRO A 7 -2.43 36.88 9.37
C PRO A 7 -2.29 35.56 10.14
N ALA A 8 -1.09 35.01 10.11
CA ALA A 8 -0.71 33.84 10.91
C ALA A 8 -0.75 34.18 12.41
N VAL A 9 -1.54 33.41 13.16
CA VAL A 9 -1.53 33.46 14.63
C VAL A 9 -0.50 32.43 15.09
N ALA A 10 0.60 32.93 15.68
CA ALA A 10 1.61 32.10 16.33
C ALA A 10 1.09 31.63 17.71
N VAL A 11 0.98 30.32 17.89
CA VAL A 11 0.70 29.72 19.20
C VAL A 11 2.01 29.14 19.74
N SER A 12 2.53 29.76 20.79
CA SER A 12 3.72 29.29 21.50
C SER A 12 3.33 28.30 22.60
N PHE A 13 3.86 27.07 22.53
CA PHE A 13 3.81 26.10 23.62
C PHE A 13 5.17 26.05 24.31
N LEU A 14 5.21 26.41 25.60
CA LEU A 14 6.35 26.19 26.49
C LEU A 14 6.24 24.74 27.06
N LEU A 15 7.17 23.89 26.70
CA LEU A 15 7.44 22.62 27.39
C LEU A 15 8.69 22.79 28.25
N ALA A 16 8.53 22.65 29.55
CA ALA A 16 9.63 22.59 30.50
C ALA A 16 10.35 21.23 30.39
N LEU A 17 11.63 21.27 30.05
CA LEU A 17 12.52 20.11 30.05
C LEU A 17 13.31 20.10 31.37
N SER A 18 13.18 19.04 32.13
CA SER A 18 14.14 18.68 33.19
C SER A 18 15.16 17.65 32.66
N PRO A 19 16.45 17.82 32.91
CA PRO A 19 17.46 16.89 32.43
C PRO A 19 17.66 15.72 33.41
N VAL A 20 17.71 14.51 32.90
CA VAL A 20 18.22 13.34 33.63
C VAL A 20 19.59 12.96 33.08
N LEU A 21 20.56 13.00 33.98
CA LEU A 21 21.95 12.67 33.76
C LEU A 21 22.16 11.19 33.42
N ALA A 22 23.05 10.96 32.48
CA ALA A 22 23.62 9.66 32.18
C ALA A 22 24.76 9.35 33.19
N THR A 23 24.76 8.15 33.73
CA THR A 23 25.95 7.54 34.32
C THR A 23 26.26 6.21 33.70
N SER A 24 27.43 6.14 33.12
CA SER A 24 28.09 4.93 32.66
C SER A 24 28.73 4.19 33.83
N ALA A 25 28.70 2.88 33.84
CA ALA A 25 29.69 2.08 34.56
C ALA A 25 30.00 0.80 33.82
N ARG A 26 31.28 0.61 33.68
CA ARG A 26 32.02 -0.48 33.05
C ARG A 26 32.25 -1.64 34.00
N ASP A 27 32.54 -2.77 33.37
CA ASP A 27 33.50 -3.84 33.75
C ASP A 27 33.21 -4.74 34.98
N ASN A 28 33.25 -6.03 34.89
CA ASN A 28 34.47 -6.84 34.77
C ASN A 28 34.20 -8.35 34.85
N LYS A 29 35.00 -9.04 34.06
CA LYS A 29 35.51 -10.41 34.09
C LYS A 29 35.45 -11.19 35.40
N SER A 30 35.22 -12.49 35.38
CA SER A 30 36.33 -13.46 35.46
C SER A 30 35.86 -14.91 35.38
N ALA A 31 36.71 -15.70 34.76
CA ALA A 31 36.65 -17.13 34.62
C ALA A 31 37.19 -17.83 35.89
N ALA A 32 36.72 -19.01 36.16
CA ALA A 32 37.52 -20.02 36.87
C ALA A 32 37.09 -21.45 36.51
N THR A 33 38.01 -22.11 35.93
CA THR A 33 38.14 -23.58 35.75
C THR A 33 38.35 -24.32 37.09
N ALA A 34 37.79 -25.51 37.20
CA ALA A 34 38.44 -26.58 37.98
C ALA A 34 37.91 -27.98 37.63
N THR A 35 38.83 -28.76 37.33
CA THR A 35 39.05 -30.14 36.96
C THR A 35 38.47 -31.22 37.89
N ALA A 36 38.07 -32.27 37.23
CA ALA A 36 38.05 -33.73 37.47
C ALA A 36 38.42 -34.34 38.83
N SER A 37 37.67 -35.39 39.23
CA SER A 37 38.26 -36.69 39.54
C SER A 37 37.23 -37.85 39.58
N ARG A 38 37.73 -39.02 39.22
CA ARG A 38 37.11 -40.35 39.06
C ARG A 38 36.64 -40.99 40.39
N GLY A 39 35.60 -41.80 40.28
CA GLY A 39 35.31 -42.84 41.27
C GLY A 39 34.18 -43.76 40.77
N ALA A 40 34.55 -45.04 40.62
CA ALA A 40 33.70 -46.07 40.03
C ALA A 40 32.89 -46.86 41.10
N ARG A 41 31.86 -47.57 40.58
CA ARG A 41 31.16 -48.77 41.03
C ARG A 41 29.87 -48.63 41.83
N GLY A 42 28.89 -49.37 41.34
CA GLY A 42 27.74 -49.83 42.10
C GLY A 42 26.41 -49.87 41.28
N THR A 43 26.24 -50.99 40.57
CA THR A 43 24.98 -51.38 39.93
C THR A 43 23.88 -51.66 40.94
N LYS A 44 22.78 -50.93 40.96
CA LYS A 44 21.47 -51.36 41.44
C LYS A 44 20.40 -50.90 40.52
N ALA A 45 19.71 -51.81 39.86
CA ALA A 45 18.55 -51.55 39.05
C ALA A 45 17.48 -50.88 39.91
N ARG A 46 17.06 -49.71 39.49
CA ARG A 46 15.93 -48.95 40.05
C ARG A 46 14.86 -48.87 39.01
N VAL A 47 13.71 -49.45 39.31
CA VAL A 47 12.46 -49.33 38.53
C VAL A 47 12.20 -47.86 38.25
N GLN A 48 12.21 -47.48 36.99
CA GLN A 48 11.84 -46.14 36.56
C GLN A 48 10.34 -45.91 36.74
N ALA A 49 9.99 -44.97 37.57
CA ALA A 49 8.64 -44.38 37.58
C ALA A 49 8.33 -43.76 36.21
N PRO A 50 7.07 -43.78 35.74
CA PRO A 50 6.72 -43.23 34.45
C PRO A 50 7.07 -41.73 34.39
N LYS A 51 7.80 -41.33 33.35
CA LYS A 51 8.09 -39.91 33.06
C LYS A 51 6.78 -39.16 33.06
N ALA A 52 6.64 -38.15 33.93
CA ALA A 52 5.56 -37.19 33.87
C ALA A 52 5.49 -36.62 32.45
N ALA A 53 4.30 -36.61 31.87
CA ALA A 53 4.03 -35.94 30.58
C ALA A 53 4.58 -34.52 30.65
N PRO A 54 5.18 -33.99 29.55
CA PRO A 54 5.66 -32.62 29.54
C PRO A 54 4.48 -31.72 29.89
N ARG A 55 4.64 -30.88 30.93
CA ARG A 55 3.69 -29.81 31.22
C ARG A 55 3.49 -29.03 29.92
N ALA A 56 2.25 -28.95 29.45
CA ALA A 56 1.91 -28.10 28.36
C ALA A 56 2.49 -26.71 28.67
N GLN A 57 3.44 -26.28 27.85
CA GLN A 57 3.98 -24.94 27.93
C GLN A 57 2.77 -24.01 27.78
N ALA A 58 2.60 -23.07 28.72
CA ALA A 58 1.54 -22.07 28.60
C ALA A 58 1.66 -21.41 27.23
N ALA A 59 0.57 -21.42 26.46
CA ALA A 59 0.55 -20.84 25.12
C ALA A 59 1.12 -19.41 25.17
N HIS A 60 2.07 -19.09 24.31
CA HIS A 60 2.67 -17.77 24.21
C HIS A 60 1.58 -16.75 23.88
N ARG A 61 1.40 -15.75 24.75
CA ARG A 61 0.49 -14.64 24.47
C ARG A 61 1.18 -13.67 23.54
N LEU A 62 0.46 -13.21 22.49
CA LEU A 62 0.97 -12.19 21.60
C LEU A 62 1.36 -10.92 22.37
N THR A 63 2.54 -10.44 22.09
CA THR A 63 3.05 -9.15 22.55
C THR A 63 3.08 -8.15 21.37
N ILE A 64 3.19 -6.87 21.68
CA ILE A 64 3.39 -5.85 20.62
C ILE A 64 4.72 -6.11 19.90
N ASP A 65 5.72 -6.64 20.60
CA ASP A 65 7.00 -7.03 20.01
C ASP A 65 6.84 -8.12 18.95
N ASP A 66 6.03 -9.13 19.20
CA ASP A 66 5.73 -10.17 18.20
C ASP A 66 5.10 -9.58 16.93
N LEU A 67 4.20 -8.59 17.08
CA LEU A 67 3.55 -7.95 15.93
C LEU A 67 4.55 -7.18 15.07
N VAL A 68 5.52 -6.52 15.69
CA VAL A 68 6.56 -5.73 14.99
C VAL A 68 7.57 -6.63 14.28
N GLU A 69 7.73 -7.86 14.73
CA GLU A 69 8.60 -8.86 14.10
C GLU A 69 8.01 -9.50 12.83
N ILE A 70 6.71 -9.33 12.55
CA ILE A 70 6.08 -9.85 11.33
C ILE A 70 6.70 -9.16 10.11
N ARG A 71 7.12 -9.96 9.15
CA ARG A 71 7.71 -9.48 7.90
C ARG A 71 6.64 -9.31 6.82
N HIS A 72 6.98 -8.52 5.81
CA HIS A 72 6.09 -8.24 4.69
C HIS A 72 6.87 -8.32 3.38
N PRO A 73 6.68 -9.38 2.55
CA PRO A 73 7.32 -9.48 1.25
C PRO A 73 6.67 -8.51 0.25
N SER A 74 7.48 -7.90 -0.59
CA SER A 74 7.00 -6.97 -1.61
C SER A 74 7.91 -6.94 -2.84
N ASN A 75 7.39 -6.41 -3.95
CA ASN A 75 8.12 -6.21 -5.21
C ASN A 75 8.90 -7.45 -5.69
N PRO A 76 8.25 -8.61 -5.82
CA PRO A 76 8.92 -9.80 -6.28
C PRO A 76 9.24 -9.73 -7.77
N VAL A 77 10.43 -10.18 -8.14
CA VAL A 77 10.93 -10.18 -9.53
C VAL A 77 11.56 -11.53 -9.85
N TRP A 78 11.06 -12.19 -10.89
CA TRP A 78 11.62 -13.45 -11.40
C TRP A 78 13.01 -13.24 -12.00
N SER A 79 13.91 -14.20 -11.75
CA SER A 79 15.13 -14.33 -12.56
C SER A 79 14.77 -14.72 -13.99
N ARG A 80 15.61 -14.36 -14.94
CA ARG A 80 15.34 -14.58 -16.36
C ARG A 80 15.27 -16.06 -16.75
N ASP A 81 16.03 -16.89 -16.06
CA ASP A 81 15.98 -18.36 -16.19
C ASP A 81 14.80 -19.00 -15.47
N SER A 82 13.92 -18.20 -14.87
CA SER A 82 12.75 -18.65 -14.10
C SER A 82 13.08 -19.50 -12.87
N ARG A 83 14.35 -19.52 -12.39
CA ARG A 83 14.76 -20.40 -11.28
C ARG A 83 14.76 -19.74 -9.92
N HIS A 84 14.80 -18.40 -9.86
CA HIS A 84 14.88 -17.65 -8.63
C HIS A 84 13.88 -16.50 -8.61
N VAL A 85 13.53 -16.05 -7.41
CA VAL A 85 12.75 -14.84 -7.16
C VAL A 85 13.55 -13.93 -6.24
N ALA A 86 13.79 -12.68 -6.68
CA ALA A 86 14.28 -11.60 -5.84
C ALA A 86 13.08 -10.81 -5.30
N PHE A 87 13.12 -10.41 -4.04
CA PHE A 87 12.03 -9.65 -3.42
C PHE A 87 12.52 -8.82 -2.24
N MET A 88 11.78 -7.78 -1.91
CA MET A 88 12.01 -7.01 -0.68
C MET A 88 11.28 -7.67 0.47
N TRP A 89 11.98 -7.92 1.58
CA TRP A 89 11.36 -8.41 2.81
C TRP A 89 11.50 -7.37 3.90
N GLU A 90 10.38 -6.78 4.24
CA GLU A 90 10.32 -5.68 5.20
C GLU A 90 9.95 -6.18 6.59
N ARG A 91 10.62 -5.59 7.59
CA ARG A 91 10.29 -5.71 9.01
C ARG A 91 10.37 -4.33 9.65
N ALA A 92 9.27 -3.90 10.26
CA ALA A 92 9.19 -2.66 11.05
C ALA A 92 9.85 -1.43 10.40
N GLY A 93 9.56 -1.24 9.14
CA GLY A 93 10.10 -0.10 8.45
C GLY A 93 11.44 -0.35 7.76
N VAL A 94 12.16 -1.45 7.99
CA VAL A 94 13.43 -1.80 7.36
C VAL A 94 13.23 -2.91 6.32
N ALA A 95 13.52 -2.65 5.04
CA ALA A 95 13.46 -3.64 3.99
C ALA A 95 14.86 -3.97 3.47
N ASN A 96 15.11 -5.26 3.31
CA ASN A 96 16.28 -5.76 2.63
C ASN A 96 15.88 -6.60 1.41
N LEU A 97 16.80 -6.70 0.45
CA LEU A 97 16.64 -7.52 -0.73
C LEU A 97 17.02 -8.97 -0.40
N TYR A 98 16.14 -9.89 -0.77
CA TYR A 98 16.33 -11.33 -0.59
C TYR A 98 16.20 -12.05 -1.92
N VAL A 99 16.79 -13.24 -2.00
CA VAL A 99 16.63 -14.18 -3.11
C VAL A 99 16.21 -15.54 -2.56
N VAL A 100 15.28 -16.17 -3.27
CA VAL A 100 14.81 -17.53 -2.97
C VAL A 100 14.74 -18.36 -4.25
N PRO A 101 15.19 -19.65 -4.24
CA PRO A 101 14.92 -20.58 -5.32
C PRO A 101 13.43 -20.80 -5.51
N ALA A 102 12.95 -20.78 -6.74
CA ALA A 102 11.53 -20.90 -7.06
C ALA A 102 10.98 -22.32 -6.90
N ASP A 103 11.84 -23.30 -6.65
CA ASP A 103 11.50 -24.68 -6.28
C ASP A 103 11.43 -24.93 -4.77
N GLY A 104 11.67 -23.87 -3.96
CA GLY A 104 11.65 -23.96 -2.50
C GLY A 104 12.77 -24.80 -1.90
N SER A 105 13.79 -25.20 -2.67
CA SER A 105 14.89 -26.06 -2.22
C SER A 105 15.73 -25.45 -1.09
N ARG A 106 15.68 -24.14 -0.92
CA ARG A 106 16.36 -23.39 0.14
C ARG A 106 15.46 -22.26 0.66
N ARG A 107 15.71 -21.85 1.91
CA ARG A 107 15.07 -20.66 2.49
C ARG A 107 15.58 -19.37 1.82
N PRO A 108 14.81 -18.28 1.86
CA PRO A 108 15.27 -16.99 1.36
C PRO A 108 16.59 -16.55 2.00
N ALA A 109 17.54 -16.11 1.16
CA ALA A 109 18.83 -15.56 1.58
C ALA A 109 18.85 -14.04 1.37
N ALA A 110 19.32 -13.29 2.37
CA ALA A 110 19.49 -11.84 2.24
C ALA A 110 20.70 -11.52 1.34
N VAL A 111 20.51 -10.67 0.36
CA VAL A 111 21.60 -10.13 -0.47
C VAL A 111 21.93 -8.68 -0.13
N THR A 112 21.09 -8.02 0.67
CA THR A 112 21.41 -6.78 1.42
C THR A 112 21.04 -6.94 2.87
N THR A 113 21.78 -6.29 3.79
CA THR A 113 21.56 -6.44 5.24
C THR A 113 21.62 -5.12 6.01
N ASP A 114 21.92 -4.02 5.31
CA ASP A 114 22.15 -2.71 5.92
C ASP A 114 20.87 -1.86 6.05
N GLY A 115 19.74 -2.37 5.55
CA GLY A 115 18.44 -1.66 5.60
C GLY A 115 18.38 -0.39 4.76
N ALA A 116 19.42 -0.09 3.97
CA ALA A 116 19.39 1.07 3.09
C ALA A 116 18.31 0.88 1.99
N PRO A 117 17.55 1.94 1.66
CA PRO A 117 16.47 1.86 0.67
C PRO A 117 16.93 1.29 -0.66
N VAL A 118 16.13 0.37 -1.21
CA VAL A 118 16.36 -0.30 -2.50
C VAL A 118 15.15 -0.05 -3.38
N ALA A 119 15.36 0.34 -4.64
CA ALA A 119 14.30 0.55 -5.62
C ALA A 119 14.71 0.02 -7.00
N GLY A 120 13.75 -0.21 -7.90
CA GLY A 120 14.02 -0.57 -9.28
C GLY A 120 14.83 -1.86 -9.44
N VAL A 121 14.49 -2.91 -8.68
CA VAL A 121 15.19 -4.20 -8.72
C VAL A 121 14.95 -4.88 -10.07
N PHE A 122 16.02 -5.36 -10.71
CA PHE A 122 15.94 -6.19 -11.90
C PHE A 122 17.12 -7.16 -12.00
N TRP A 123 16.92 -8.24 -12.75
CA TRP A 123 17.96 -9.25 -12.98
C TRP A 123 18.76 -8.94 -14.25
N GLY A 124 20.05 -9.15 -14.19
CA GLY A 124 20.90 -9.20 -15.37
C GLY A 124 20.58 -10.42 -16.26
N ALA A 125 21.03 -10.39 -17.51
CA ALA A 125 20.69 -11.39 -18.52
C ALA A 125 20.99 -12.84 -18.09
N GLU A 126 22.10 -13.05 -17.40
CA GLU A 126 22.52 -14.39 -16.96
C GLU A 126 21.91 -14.88 -15.64
N SER A 127 21.01 -14.11 -15.02
CA SER A 127 20.38 -14.47 -13.73
C SER A 127 21.35 -14.68 -12.56
N ARG A 128 22.58 -14.11 -12.65
CA ARG A 128 23.61 -14.22 -11.60
C ARG A 128 23.81 -12.93 -10.82
N VAL A 129 23.45 -11.81 -11.42
CA VAL A 129 23.60 -10.47 -10.83
C VAL A 129 22.24 -9.81 -10.76
N ILE A 130 21.99 -9.15 -9.64
CA ILE A 130 20.82 -8.31 -9.43
C ILE A 130 21.27 -6.87 -9.40
N TYR A 131 20.54 -6.03 -10.11
CA TYR A 131 20.72 -4.58 -10.16
C TYR A 131 19.58 -3.89 -9.43
N PHE A 132 19.90 -2.78 -8.79
CA PHE A 132 18.90 -1.95 -8.10
C PHE A 132 19.43 -0.52 -7.93
N THR A 133 18.56 0.44 -7.62
CA THR A 133 18.99 1.80 -7.30
C THR A 133 18.98 2.03 -5.79
N ARG A 134 19.97 2.79 -5.31
CA ARG A 134 20.10 3.24 -3.93
C ARG A 134 20.52 4.70 -3.93
N ALA A 135 19.67 5.58 -3.35
CA ALA A 135 19.87 7.04 -3.43
C ALA A 135 20.15 7.55 -4.85
N GLY A 136 19.47 6.99 -5.86
CA GLY A 136 19.65 7.34 -7.27
C GLY A 136 20.86 6.69 -7.96
N VAL A 137 21.73 5.98 -7.23
CA VAL A 137 22.90 5.28 -7.78
C VAL A 137 22.54 3.84 -8.15
N LEU A 138 22.88 3.40 -9.35
CA LEU A 138 22.71 2.01 -9.75
C LEU A 138 23.76 1.13 -9.06
N MET A 139 23.29 0.16 -8.32
CA MET A 139 24.06 -0.84 -7.59
C MET A 139 23.94 -2.20 -8.27
N GLN A 140 24.91 -3.06 -8.02
CA GLN A 140 24.86 -4.48 -8.38
C GLN A 140 25.27 -5.36 -7.21
N VAL A 141 24.67 -6.55 -7.14
CA VAL A 141 25.00 -7.56 -6.13
C VAL A 141 24.92 -8.96 -6.75
N ALA A 142 25.80 -9.85 -6.34
CA ALA A 142 25.69 -11.27 -6.73
C ALA A 142 24.41 -11.87 -6.12
N ALA A 143 23.67 -12.64 -6.92
CA ALA A 143 22.38 -13.22 -6.49
C ALA A 143 22.51 -14.25 -5.35
N ASP A 144 23.70 -14.83 -5.19
CA ASP A 144 24.02 -15.76 -4.09
C ASP A 144 24.47 -15.06 -2.80
N GLY A 145 24.56 -13.73 -2.81
CA GLY A 145 24.99 -12.94 -1.64
C GLY A 145 26.49 -13.07 -1.31
N SER A 146 27.30 -13.67 -2.20
CA SER A 146 28.73 -13.92 -1.97
C SER A 146 29.57 -12.64 -1.86
N GLN A 147 29.06 -11.52 -2.33
CA GLN A 147 29.70 -10.21 -2.28
C GLN A 147 28.73 -9.11 -1.88
N PRO A 148 29.20 -8.08 -1.15
CA PRO A 148 28.32 -6.96 -0.79
C PRO A 148 27.93 -6.15 -2.04
N PRO A 149 26.82 -5.40 -1.98
CA PRO A 149 26.42 -4.49 -3.04
C PRO A 149 27.50 -3.47 -3.36
N ARG A 150 27.73 -3.22 -4.64
CA ARG A 150 28.68 -2.21 -5.14
C ARG A 150 28.08 -1.37 -6.26
N PRO A 151 28.49 -0.11 -6.43
CA PRO A 151 28.08 0.68 -7.59
C PRO A 151 28.48 0.02 -8.91
N VAL A 152 27.63 0.20 -9.92
CA VAL A 152 27.93 -0.30 -11.28
C VAL A 152 29.06 0.52 -11.94
N TRP A 153 29.14 1.81 -11.58
CA TRP A 153 30.22 2.71 -12.01
C TRP A 153 30.82 3.47 -10.84
N THR A 154 32.11 3.75 -10.97
CA THR A 154 32.90 4.39 -9.90
C THR A 154 33.05 5.91 -10.09
N GLN A 155 32.72 6.44 -11.27
CA GLN A 155 32.77 7.87 -11.58
C GLN A 155 31.37 8.38 -11.87
N ALA A 156 31.08 9.62 -11.48
CA ALA A 156 29.82 10.37 -11.68
C ALA A 156 28.58 9.47 -11.82
N PRO A 157 27.92 9.10 -10.72
CA PRO A 157 26.83 8.13 -10.76
C PRO A 157 25.68 8.66 -11.62
N GLY A 158 25.24 7.86 -12.59
CA GLY A 158 24.02 8.13 -13.33
C GLY A 158 22.80 8.04 -12.41
N ARG A 159 21.78 8.83 -12.71
CA ARG A 159 20.49 8.84 -12.00
C ARG A 159 19.37 8.35 -12.92
N ALA A 160 18.21 8.05 -12.33
CA ALA A 160 17.01 7.58 -13.03
C ALA A 160 17.27 6.37 -13.95
N ALA A 161 18.09 5.42 -13.48
CA ALA A 161 18.46 4.24 -14.26
C ALA A 161 17.24 3.35 -14.55
N THR A 162 17.06 2.96 -15.82
CA THR A 162 16.01 2.06 -16.27
C THR A 162 16.61 0.95 -17.15
N ALA A 163 16.23 -0.31 -16.88
CA ALA A 163 16.76 -1.46 -17.60
C ALA A 163 15.99 -1.73 -18.89
N SER A 164 16.69 -2.19 -19.91
CA SER A 164 16.08 -2.80 -21.08
C SER A 164 15.35 -4.10 -20.70
N ARG A 165 14.33 -4.48 -21.47
CA ARG A 165 13.52 -5.67 -21.19
C ARG A 165 14.34 -6.95 -21.11
N ASP A 166 15.43 -7.06 -21.85
CA ASP A 166 16.34 -8.21 -21.86
C ASP A 166 17.38 -8.19 -20.73
N GLY A 167 17.47 -7.09 -19.93
CA GLY A 167 18.43 -6.94 -18.84
C GLY A 167 19.89 -6.84 -19.28
N THR A 168 20.14 -6.55 -20.54
CA THR A 168 21.50 -6.39 -21.08
C THR A 168 22.01 -4.96 -21.05
N ARG A 169 21.08 -3.98 -21.04
CA ARG A 169 21.38 -2.55 -21.09
C ARG A 169 20.67 -1.77 -20.00
N VAL A 170 21.24 -0.65 -19.61
CA VAL A 170 20.60 0.32 -18.73
C VAL A 170 20.72 1.71 -19.33
N ALA A 171 19.59 2.43 -19.42
CA ALA A 171 19.57 3.85 -19.75
C ALA A 171 19.56 4.68 -18.46
N TYR A 172 20.26 5.79 -18.45
CA TYR A 172 20.40 6.65 -17.27
C TYR A 172 20.68 8.11 -17.64
N LEU A 173 20.56 9.00 -16.68
CA LEU A 173 20.79 10.43 -16.83
C LEU A 173 22.09 10.84 -16.18
N LEU A 174 22.87 11.68 -16.86
CA LEU A 174 24.02 12.41 -16.32
C LEU A 174 23.75 13.91 -16.35
N GLY A 175 24.24 14.65 -15.35
CA GLY A 175 24.02 16.10 -15.27
C GLY A 175 22.56 16.48 -15.01
N GLY A 176 22.21 17.73 -15.33
CA GLY A 176 20.88 18.27 -15.13
C GLY A 176 20.48 18.51 -13.66
N ALA A 177 19.36 19.21 -13.46
CA ALA A 177 18.79 19.41 -12.12
C ALA A 177 18.30 18.06 -11.55
N GLN A 178 18.62 17.78 -10.30
CA GLN A 178 17.94 16.70 -9.59
C GLN A 178 16.48 17.12 -9.32
N PRO A 179 15.49 16.34 -9.75
CA PRO A 179 14.16 16.55 -9.23
C PRO A 179 14.22 16.33 -7.71
N ALA A 180 13.55 17.20 -6.95
CA ALA A 180 13.36 16.97 -5.53
C ALA A 180 12.81 15.55 -5.34
N SER A 181 13.44 14.76 -4.46
CA SER A 181 13.06 13.38 -4.22
C SER A 181 11.57 13.30 -3.91
N GLN A 182 10.80 12.55 -4.69
CA GLN A 182 9.44 12.17 -4.35
C GLN A 182 9.50 11.17 -3.18
N GLU A 183 9.62 11.70 -1.97
CA GLU A 183 9.38 10.93 -0.77
C GLU A 183 7.87 10.95 -0.50
N GLY A 184 7.20 9.82 -0.60
CA GLY A 184 5.88 9.73 -0.04
C GLY A 184 4.79 8.92 -0.71
N ARG A 185 5.08 7.96 -1.58
CA ARG A 185 4.10 6.90 -1.89
C ARG A 185 4.74 5.53 -1.66
N GLY A 186 4.50 4.95 -0.48
CA GLY A 186 4.76 3.54 -0.20
C GLY A 186 6.22 3.08 -0.14
N GLY A 187 7.17 4.00 -0.09
CA GLY A 187 8.59 3.66 -0.03
C GLY A 187 9.36 4.73 0.71
N ARG A 188 9.94 4.35 1.79
CA ARG A 188 10.78 5.07 2.73
C ARG A 188 11.85 5.93 2.11
N GLY A 189 12.10 7.10 2.67
CA GLY A 189 13.33 7.83 2.52
C GLY A 189 13.55 8.74 3.72
N GLN A 190 14.54 8.44 4.54
CA GLN A 190 15.20 9.45 5.35
C GLN A 190 16.17 10.20 4.45
N GLY A 191 15.81 11.38 4.01
CA GLY A 191 16.68 12.25 3.24
C GLY A 191 16.12 13.66 3.26
N GLY A 192 16.81 14.60 3.86
CA GLY A 192 16.45 16.02 3.80
C GLY A 192 16.37 16.48 2.34
N ALA A 193 15.29 17.16 1.97
CA ALA A 193 15.13 17.74 0.64
C ALA A 193 16.26 18.76 0.40
N THR A 194 17.18 18.40 -0.49
CA THR A 194 18.13 19.37 -1.05
C THR A 194 17.35 20.26 -2.03
N PRO A 195 17.46 21.60 -1.95
CA PRO A 195 16.82 22.47 -2.92
C PRO A 195 17.24 22.08 -4.34
N PRO A 196 16.37 22.20 -5.35
CA PRO A 196 16.74 21.93 -6.73
C PRO A 196 17.85 22.90 -7.13
N GLN A 197 19.04 22.39 -7.39
CA GLN A 197 20.08 23.15 -8.06
C GLN A 197 19.63 23.37 -9.51
N ALA A 198 19.71 24.61 -9.96
CA ALA A 198 19.59 24.93 -11.38
C ALA A 198 20.67 24.13 -12.12
N GLY A 199 20.24 23.11 -12.84
CA GLY A 199 21.16 22.19 -13.50
C GLY A 199 21.43 22.63 -14.94
N GLY A 200 22.65 22.41 -15.39
CA GLY A 200 23.01 22.46 -16.80
C GLY A 200 22.30 21.36 -17.62
N PRO A 201 22.73 21.14 -18.87
CA PRO A 201 22.11 20.15 -19.75
C PRO A 201 22.13 18.74 -19.15
N THR A 202 21.09 17.97 -19.46
CA THR A 202 20.96 16.57 -19.07
C THR A 202 21.39 15.68 -20.23
N GLU A 203 22.33 14.80 -20.02
CA GLU A 203 22.75 13.79 -20.99
C GLU A 203 22.05 12.47 -20.69
N ILE A 204 21.41 11.88 -21.70
CA ILE A 204 20.88 10.51 -21.67
C ILE A 204 21.96 9.58 -22.20
N ARG A 205 22.27 8.54 -21.43
CA ARG A 205 23.28 7.54 -21.77
C ARG A 205 22.73 6.13 -21.71
N VAL A 206 23.34 5.24 -22.48
CA VAL A 206 23.08 3.80 -22.44
C VAL A 206 24.36 3.06 -22.14
N ARG A 207 24.33 2.24 -21.08
CA ARG A 207 25.41 1.34 -20.69
C ARG A 207 25.02 -0.10 -20.94
N SER A 208 25.91 -0.85 -21.60
CA SER A 208 25.85 -2.30 -21.67
C SER A 208 26.26 -2.92 -20.32
N LEU A 209 25.47 -3.82 -19.82
CA LEU A 209 25.74 -4.58 -18.59
C LEU A 209 26.56 -5.87 -18.91
N VAL A 210 26.74 -6.17 -20.18
CA VAL A 210 27.49 -7.35 -20.67
C VAL A 210 28.99 -7.06 -20.80
N ASP A 211 29.33 -6.00 -21.52
CA ASP A 211 30.73 -5.63 -21.83
C ASP A 211 31.16 -4.33 -21.15
N GLY A 212 30.25 -3.65 -20.46
CA GLY A 212 30.54 -2.39 -19.77
C GLY A 212 30.70 -1.18 -20.69
N SER A 213 30.48 -1.30 -22.00
CA SER A 213 30.50 -0.17 -22.93
C SER A 213 29.42 0.86 -22.55
N ASP A 214 29.72 2.13 -22.74
CA ASP A 214 28.89 3.25 -22.30
C ASP A 214 28.91 4.34 -23.37
N ARG A 215 27.73 4.77 -23.80
CA ARG A 215 27.63 5.78 -24.87
C ARG A 215 26.62 6.87 -24.53
N SER A 216 26.89 8.06 -25.02
CA SER A 216 25.94 9.16 -25.11
C SER A 216 24.86 8.84 -26.14
N VAL A 217 23.61 9.10 -25.80
CA VAL A 217 22.45 8.96 -26.69
C VAL A 217 22.03 10.34 -27.21
N VAL A 218 21.79 11.25 -26.27
CA VAL A 218 21.44 12.63 -26.59
C VAL A 218 21.65 13.52 -25.36
N THR A 219 22.01 14.78 -25.61
CA THR A 219 22.07 15.86 -24.62
C THR A 219 20.88 16.76 -24.79
N PHE A 220 20.19 17.10 -23.71
CA PHE A 220 18.99 17.90 -23.68
C PHE A 220 19.16 19.10 -22.76
N ASP A 221 18.80 20.29 -23.24
CA ASP A 221 18.85 21.52 -22.44
C ASP A 221 17.65 21.53 -21.47
N GLY A 222 17.91 21.29 -20.20
CA GLY A 222 16.92 21.28 -19.15
C GLY A 222 16.68 19.92 -18.48
N PRO A 223 15.71 19.85 -17.56
CA PRO A 223 15.43 18.65 -16.79
C PRO A 223 14.80 17.57 -17.66
N VAL A 224 15.29 16.34 -17.53
CA VAL A 224 14.72 15.13 -18.13
C VAL A 224 14.10 14.26 -17.03
N THR A 225 12.89 13.80 -17.28
CA THR A 225 12.12 12.93 -16.38
C THR A 225 11.47 11.78 -17.15
N ALA A 226 10.90 10.82 -16.46
CA ALA A 226 10.15 9.69 -17.02
C ALA A 226 10.92 8.90 -18.10
N LEU A 227 12.24 8.77 -17.93
CA LEU A 227 13.08 7.97 -18.84
C LEU A 227 12.62 6.50 -18.83
N SER A 228 12.35 5.95 -20.01
CA SER A 228 11.88 4.58 -20.18
C SER A 228 12.30 4.01 -21.53
N TRP A 229 12.41 2.69 -21.60
CA TRP A 229 12.58 1.96 -22.85
C TRP A 229 11.23 1.77 -23.55
N THR A 230 11.24 1.78 -24.89
CA THR A 230 10.13 1.29 -25.70
C THR A 230 10.02 -0.23 -25.61
N GLY A 231 8.88 -0.78 -26.05
CA GLY A 231 8.62 -2.22 -25.99
C GLY A 231 9.61 -3.08 -26.79
N ASP A 232 10.17 -2.54 -27.88
CA ASP A 232 11.19 -3.19 -28.71
C ASP A 232 12.61 -3.15 -28.09
N GLY A 233 12.82 -2.28 -27.07
CA GLY A 233 14.13 -2.07 -26.47
C GLY A 233 15.15 -1.35 -27.35
N GLU A 234 14.73 -0.78 -28.48
CA GLU A 234 15.61 -0.07 -29.42
C GLU A 234 15.53 1.45 -29.33
N HIS A 235 14.50 1.97 -28.62
CA HIS A 235 14.33 3.39 -28.39
C HIS A 235 14.16 3.71 -26.92
N LEU A 236 14.38 4.97 -26.59
CA LEU A 236 14.13 5.56 -25.28
C LEU A 236 13.09 6.66 -25.41
N THR A 237 12.18 6.72 -24.46
CA THR A 237 11.25 7.84 -24.29
C THR A 237 11.56 8.60 -23.00
N PHE A 238 11.34 9.89 -23.01
CA PHE A 238 11.53 10.75 -21.85
C PHE A 238 10.66 12.00 -21.96
N THR A 239 10.52 12.72 -20.84
CA THR A 239 9.80 13.98 -20.79
C THR A 239 10.75 15.10 -20.39
N SER A 240 10.64 16.27 -21.04
CA SER A 240 11.41 17.45 -20.70
C SER A 240 10.52 18.71 -20.66
N GLY A 241 10.93 19.77 -19.96
CA GLY A 241 10.28 21.07 -19.87
C GLY A 241 9.16 21.08 -18.88
N GLY A 242 8.62 20.24 -18.24
CA GLY A 242 7.62 20.33 -17.17
C GLY A 242 8.25 20.42 -15.79
N THR A 243 7.42 20.68 -14.80
CA THR A 243 7.82 20.56 -13.40
C THR A 243 7.12 19.36 -12.77
N PRO A 244 7.83 18.45 -12.12
CA PRO A 244 7.18 17.39 -11.37
C PRO A 244 6.36 17.98 -10.22
N GLY A 245 5.23 17.35 -9.89
CA GLY A 245 4.55 17.61 -8.63
C GLY A 245 5.49 17.32 -7.47
N ARG A 246 5.47 18.11 -6.45
CA ARG A 246 6.40 18.03 -5.32
C ARG A 246 5.70 18.19 -3.99
N ILE A 247 6.30 17.60 -2.96
CA ILE A 247 5.94 17.88 -1.58
C ILE A 247 6.82 19.03 -1.10
N VAL A 248 6.19 20.11 -0.69
CA VAL A 248 6.89 21.25 -0.06
C VAL A 248 6.82 21.05 1.45
N ARG A 249 7.95 21.21 2.12
CA ARG A 249 8.05 21.21 3.58
C ARG A 249 8.16 22.64 4.07
N HIS A 250 7.28 22.98 4.98
CA HIS A 250 7.28 24.28 5.66
C HIS A 250 7.74 24.08 7.11
N ASP A 251 9.00 24.40 7.37
CA ASP A 251 9.55 24.33 8.71
C ASP A 251 9.04 25.51 9.54
N GLN A 252 8.40 25.20 10.65
CA GLN A 252 7.86 26.18 11.57
C GLN A 252 8.92 26.51 12.62
N THR A 253 9.43 27.72 12.56
CA THR A 253 10.37 28.26 13.55
C THR A 253 9.80 29.51 14.21
N PRO A 254 10.02 29.71 15.54
CA PRO A 254 9.64 30.96 16.19
C PRO A 254 10.35 32.16 15.56
N ALA A 255 9.73 33.33 15.60
CA ALA A 255 10.26 34.56 15.05
C ALA A 255 11.36 35.24 15.90
N TYR A 256 12.05 34.50 16.75
CA TYR A 256 13.16 35.06 17.61
C TYR A 256 14.48 34.30 17.32
N SER A 257 15.59 35.01 17.54
CA SER A 257 16.91 34.47 17.19
C SER A 257 17.27 33.23 18.02
N GLY A 258 17.94 32.27 17.39
CA GLY A 258 18.37 31.03 18.03
C GLY A 258 17.32 29.93 18.13
N ALA A 259 16.11 30.18 17.65
CA ALA A 259 15.08 29.14 17.59
C ALA A 259 15.45 28.04 16.58
N LYS A 260 15.23 26.78 16.97
CA LYS A 260 15.32 25.63 16.09
C LYS A 260 13.95 25.35 15.48
N ILE A 261 13.94 24.61 14.38
CA ILE A 261 12.70 24.06 13.80
C ILE A 261 11.92 23.31 14.87
N ILE A 262 10.64 23.67 15.06
CA ILE A 262 9.77 23.02 16.04
C ILE A 262 9.04 21.86 15.39
N TYR A 263 8.48 22.09 14.21
CA TYR A 263 7.79 21.05 13.42
C TYR A 263 7.77 21.43 11.93
N THR A 264 7.48 20.46 11.09
CA THR A 264 7.39 20.63 9.63
C THR A 264 5.97 20.33 9.19
N ILE A 265 5.37 21.22 8.42
CA ILE A 265 4.10 20.98 7.69
C ILE A 265 4.47 20.61 6.25
N THR A 266 3.76 19.65 5.69
CA THR A 266 3.91 19.26 4.28
C THR A 266 2.74 19.76 3.46
N GLU A 267 3.03 20.19 2.23
CA GLU A 267 2.07 20.63 1.23
C GLU A 267 2.33 19.93 -0.09
N ASN A 268 1.28 19.44 -0.74
CA ASN A 268 1.38 18.88 -2.08
C ASN A 268 1.23 20.01 -3.11
N VAL A 269 2.24 20.17 -3.96
CA VAL A 269 2.23 21.14 -5.05
C VAL A 269 2.15 20.38 -6.37
N ALA A 270 1.13 20.67 -7.17
CA ALA A 270 0.96 20.07 -8.49
C ALA A 270 2.12 20.46 -9.43
N GLY A 271 2.53 19.52 -10.27
CA GLY A 271 3.48 19.77 -11.33
C GLY A 271 2.82 20.34 -12.59
N THR A 272 3.65 20.80 -13.52
CA THR A 272 3.21 21.16 -14.87
C THR A 272 3.62 20.07 -15.87
N PRO A 273 2.82 19.77 -16.89
CA PRO A 273 3.16 18.77 -17.90
C PRO A 273 4.38 19.23 -18.72
N GLY A 274 5.24 18.28 -19.11
CA GLY A 274 6.34 18.48 -20.01
C GLY A 274 6.04 17.89 -21.40
N GLN A 275 6.90 18.20 -22.38
CA GLN A 275 6.88 17.61 -23.72
C GLN A 275 7.53 16.21 -23.68
N SER A 276 6.91 15.22 -24.33
CA SER A 276 7.47 13.89 -24.50
C SER A 276 8.32 13.78 -25.76
N TYR A 277 9.41 13.02 -25.65
CA TYR A 277 10.39 12.78 -26.72
C TYR A 277 10.70 11.31 -26.86
N ILE A 278 11.07 10.90 -28.07
CA ILE A 278 11.62 9.59 -28.39
C ILE A 278 12.97 9.74 -29.07
N VAL A 279 13.91 8.86 -28.77
CA VAL A 279 15.25 8.81 -29.39
C VAL A 279 15.70 7.38 -29.56
N ALA A 280 16.40 7.06 -30.64
CA ALA A 280 17.03 5.73 -30.78
C ALA A 280 18.05 5.48 -29.66
N ALA A 281 18.07 4.30 -29.08
CA ALA A 281 19.01 3.95 -28.01
C ALA A 281 20.47 3.91 -28.52
N THR A 282 20.68 3.91 -29.84
CA THR A 282 21.97 4.07 -30.50
C THR A 282 22.44 5.51 -30.60
N GLY A 283 21.60 6.49 -30.28
CA GLY A 283 21.88 7.92 -30.37
C GLY A 283 21.25 8.56 -31.60
N GLY A 284 21.22 9.89 -31.60
CA GLY A 284 20.64 10.71 -32.66
C GLY A 284 19.79 11.85 -32.15
N ALA A 285 19.05 12.48 -33.06
CA ALA A 285 18.12 13.56 -32.68
C ALA A 285 16.89 13.00 -31.96
N ALA A 286 16.53 13.62 -30.85
CA ALA A 286 15.28 13.32 -30.15
C ALA A 286 14.11 13.97 -30.90
N THR A 287 13.07 13.20 -31.17
CA THR A 287 11.85 13.67 -31.82
C THR A 287 10.74 13.86 -30.79
N ALA A 288 10.11 15.04 -30.79
CA ALA A 288 8.92 15.28 -29.98
C ALA A 288 7.77 14.43 -30.50
N TYR A 289 7.00 13.84 -29.60
CA TYR A 289 5.79 13.12 -29.94
C TYR A 289 4.66 13.45 -28.97
N ASN A 290 3.44 13.24 -29.41
CA ASN A 290 2.27 13.43 -28.58
C ASN A 290 2.03 12.20 -27.71
N ALA A 291 2.44 12.27 -26.44
CA ALA A 291 2.23 11.18 -25.48
C ALA A 291 0.76 11.01 -25.03
N GLY A 292 -0.13 11.79 -25.64
CA GLY A 292 -1.51 11.87 -25.26
C GLY A 292 -1.76 12.82 -24.08
N PRO A 293 -3.01 13.04 -23.75
CA PRO A 293 -3.38 13.87 -22.61
C PRO A 293 -2.80 13.27 -21.33
N ALA A 294 -2.36 14.16 -20.42
CA ALA A 294 -1.85 13.73 -19.12
C ALA A 294 -2.85 12.74 -18.48
N ALA A 295 -2.34 11.62 -18.00
CA ALA A 295 -3.18 10.69 -17.25
C ALA A 295 -3.83 11.48 -16.11
N GLY A 296 -5.15 11.47 -16.03
CA GLY A 296 -5.89 12.03 -14.90
C GLY A 296 -5.44 11.36 -13.61
N PHE A 297 -5.93 11.85 -12.50
CA PHE A 297 -5.63 11.34 -11.16
C PHE A 297 -5.61 9.80 -11.12
N GLY A 298 -4.45 9.20 -10.82
CA GLY A 298 -4.25 7.74 -10.69
C GLY A 298 -3.80 6.98 -11.93
N GLY A 299 -3.67 7.61 -13.08
CA GLY A 299 -3.14 6.96 -14.29
C GLY A 299 -1.65 6.69 -14.21
N ARG A 300 -1.23 5.61 -13.55
CA ARG A 300 0.08 5.00 -13.77
C ARG A 300 -0.06 4.09 -14.99
N GLY A 301 0.60 4.41 -16.08
CA GLY A 301 0.64 3.54 -17.25
C GLY A 301 1.06 2.13 -16.84
N GLY A 302 0.28 1.12 -17.25
CA GLY A 302 0.58 -0.28 -16.99
C GLY A 302 1.93 -0.69 -17.54
N ALA A 303 2.48 -1.79 -17.02
CA ALA A 303 3.81 -2.32 -17.41
C ALA A 303 3.94 -2.61 -18.92
N ASN A 304 2.84 -2.85 -19.63
CA ASN A 304 2.79 -3.13 -21.07
C ASN A 304 2.06 -2.02 -21.83
N ARG A 305 2.59 -0.80 -21.73
CA ARG A 305 2.03 0.35 -22.45
C ARG A 305 2.26 0.27 -23.97
N TRP A 306 3.34 -0.35 -24.41
CA TRP A 306 3.67 -0.47 -25.82
C TRP A 306 2.92 -1.62 -26.48
N ILE A 307 2.18 -1.33 -27.56
CA ILE A 307 1.51 -2.31 -28.41
C ILE A 307 2.54 -2.95 -29.34
N ASP A 308 3.37 -2.11 -29.95
CA ASP A 308 4.50 -2.49 -30.80
C ASP A 308 5.63 -1.47 -30.64
N ARG A 309 6.58 -1.42 -31.58
CA ARG A 309 7.72 -0.49 -31.56
C ARG A 309 7.34 0.99 -31.69
N SER A 310 6.17 1.30 -32.23
CA SER A 310 5.73 2.66 -32.54
C SER A 310 4.41 3.05 -31.88
N HIS A 311 3.55 2.10 -31.53
CA HIS A 311 2.24 2.37 -30.93
C HIS A 311 2.21 2.11 -29.43
N PHE A 312 1.50 2.96 -28.71
CA PHE A 312 1.38 2.88 -27.25
C PHE A 312 -0.03 3.22 -26.76
N LEU A 313 -0.38 2.74 -25.57
CA LEU A 313 -1.64 2.98 -24.89
C LEU A 313 -1.59 4.23 -24.02
N VAL A 314 -2.68 4.97 -23.98
CA VAL A 314 -2.92 6.07 -23.05
C VAL A 314 -4.28 5.87 -22.38
N ASP A 315 -4.27 5.71 -21.06
CA ASP A 315 -5.49 5.75 -20.24
C ASP A 315 -5.69 7.16 -19.72
N ARG A 316 -6.91 7.68 -19.84
CA ARG A 316 -7.32 8.97 -19.32
C ARG A 316 -8.65 8.87 -18.61
N THR A 317 -8.79 9.54 -17.47
CA THR A 317 -10.07 9.78 -16.81
C THR A 317 -10.43 11.26 -16.99
N VAL A 318 -11.59 11.53 -17.55
CA VAL A 318 -12.12 12.87 -17.76
C VAL A 318 -13.27 13.10 -16.78
N ASP A 319 -13.26 14.23 -16.07
CA ASP A 319 -14.29 14.62 -15.10
C ASP A 319 -14.70 13.53 -14.08
N PHE A 320 -13.83 12.53 -13.88
CA PHE A 320 -14.08 11.32 -13.09
C PHE A 320 -15.33 10.51 -13.50
N LYS A 321 -15.95 10.82 -14.62
CA LYS A 321 -17.12 10.12 -15.16
C LYS A 321 -16.82 9.32 -16.40
N ARG A 322 -15.77 9.70 -17.13
CA ARG A 322 -15.39 9.05 -18.38
C ARG A 322 -13.97 8.52 -18.30
N ARG A 323 -13.83 7.23 -18.56
CA ARG A 323 -12.54 6.60 -18.80
C ARG A 323 -12.36 6.42 -20.30
N GLN A 324 -11.25 6.88 -20.82
CA GLN A 324 -10.91 6.83 -22.23
C GLN A 324 -9.59 6.08 -22.43
N ILE A 325 -9.57 5.17 -23.40
CA ILE A 325 -8.36 4.47 -23.84
C ILE A 325 -8.03 4.95 -25.25
N TYR A 326 -6.81 5.45 -25.41
CA TYR A 326 -6.28 5.91 -26.69
C TYR A 326 -5.13 5.02 -27.14
N VAL A 327 -4.95 4.93 -28.45
CA VAL A 327 -3.74 4.45 -29.09
C VAL A 327 -3.04 5.64 -29.72
N GLY A 328 -1.85 5.95 -29.24
CA GLY A 328 -0.93 6.93 -29.81
C GLY A 328 0.18 6.26 -30.60
N ASP A 329 0.87 7.03 -31.42
CA ASP A 329 2.07 6.62 -32.11
C ASP A 329 3.22 7.61 -31.92
N THR A 330 4.43 7.21 -32.30
CA THR A 330 5.63 8.03 -32.16
C THR A 330 5.85 9.00 -33.31
N SER A 331 4.93 9.08 -34.31
CA SER A 331 4.98 10.04 -35.41
C SER A 331 4.62 11.46 -34.99
N GLY A 332 4.00 11.59 -33.80
CA GLY A 332 3.49 12.87 -33.30
C GLY A 332 2.03 13.15 -33.68
N ALA A 333 1.36 12.21 -34.37
CA ALA A 333 -0.06 12.32 -34.64
C ALA A 333 -0.89 12.33 -33.34
N GLU A 334 -2.11 12.91 -33.40
CA GLU A 334 -3.02 12.88 -32.28
C GLU A 334 -3.43 11.45 -31.92
N PRO A 335 -3.34 11.03 -30.64
CA PRO A 335 -3.77 9.72 -30.22
C PRO A 335 -5.24 9.45 -30.56
N LYS A 336 -5.50 8.28 -31.12
CA LYS A 336 -6.85 7.85 -31.52
C LYS A 336 -7.58 7.25 -30.31
N LEU A 337 -8.78 7.77 -30.02
CA LEU A 337 -9.68 7.16 -29.04
C LEU A 337 -10.18 5.81 -29.59
N VAL A 338 -9.93 4.73 -28.84
CA VAL A 338 -10.32 3.37 -29.20
C VAL A 338 -11.41 2.80 -28.30
N HIS A 339 -11.54 3.36 -27.09
CA HIS A 339 -12.60 2.95 -26.16
C HIS A 339 -12.95 4.05 -25.15
N GLU A 340 -14.22 4.10 -24.74
CA GLU A 340 -14.72 4.97 -23.69
C GLU A 340 -15.75 4.22 -22.81
N ASP A 341 -15.58 4.33 -21.48
CA ASP A 341 -16.58 4.00 -20.47
C ASP A 341 -17.15 5.30 -19.89
N VAL A 342 -18.47 5.39 -19.76
CA VAL A 342 -19.17 6.55 -19.20
C VAL A 342 -19.99 6.12 -17.99
N LYS A 343 -19.94 6.94 -16.93
CA LYS A 343 -20.67 6.72 -15.68
C LYS A 343 -21.49 7.95 -15.32
N ASP A 344 -22.66 7.73 -14.76
CA ASP A 344 -23.54 8.83 -14.30
C ASP A 344 -22.98 9.51 -13.03
N LYS A 345 -22.41 8.71 -12.12
CA LYS A 345 -21.89 9.19 -10.83
C LYS A 345 -20.39 9.49 -10.91
N PHE A 346 -19.57 8.47 -10.76
CA PHE A 346 -18.12 8.56 -10.94
C PHE A 346 -17.56 7.21 -11.36
N TRP A 347 -16.51 7.27 -12.16
CA TRP A 347 -15.72 6.09 -12.47
C TRP A 347 -14.74 5.85 -11.31
N SER A 348 -14.83 4.67 -10.70
CA SER A 348 -13.93 4.30 -9.60
C SER A 348 -12.60 3.80 -10.14
N MET A 349 -11.54 4.24 -9.48
CA MET A 349 -10.17 3.92 -9.82
C MET A 349 -9.69 2.56 -9.26
N THR A 350 -10.59 1.69 -8.80
CA THR A 350 -10.18 0.38 -8.24
C THR A 350 -9.36 -0.45 -9.20
N GLY A 351 -9.64 -0.32 -10.50
CA GLY A 351 -8.77 -0.86 -11.55
C GLY A 351 -7.60 0.04 -11.95
N GLY A 352 -7.64 1.35 -11.66
CA GLY A 352 -6.73 2.33 -12.23
C GLY A 352 -5.28 2.27 -11.72
N ALA A 353 -5.07 2.02 -10.43
CA ALA A 353 -3.72 1.89 -9.88
C ALA A 353 -3.11 0.50 -10.14
N GLN A 354 -3.92 -0.48 -10.49
CA GLN A 354 -3.53 -1.90 -10.56
C GLN A 354 -4.06 -2.62 -11.82
N GLY A 355 -4.76 -1.92 -12.72
CA GLY A 355 -5.44 -2.49 -13.87
C GLY A 355 -5.67 -1.51 -15.01
N GLY A 356 -4.75 -0.60 -15.27
CA GLY A 356 -4.75 0.18 -16.51
C GLY A 356 -4.80 -0.74 -17.74
N SER A 357 -5.15 -0.19 -18.89
CA SER A 357 -5.13 -0.98 -20.12
C SER A 357 -3.73 -1.52 -20.41
N GLN A 358 -3.66 -2.75 -20.90
CA GLN A 358 -2.40 -3.43 -21.21
C GLN A 358 -2.47 -4.01 -22.61
N ALA A 359 -1.39 -3.84 -23.37
CA ALA A 359 -1.22 -4.54 -24.64
C ALA A 359 -0.81 -6.00 -24.39
N SER A 360 -1.31 -6.90 -25.22
CA SER A 360 -0.78 -8.27 -25.30
C SER A 360 0.68 -8.24 -25.78
N PRO A 361 1.52 -9.22 -25.42
CA PRO A 361 2.90 -9.27 -25.86
C PRO A 361 3.11 -9.31 -27.38
N ASP A 362 2.11 -9.80 -28.13
CA ASP A 362 2.11 -9.83 -29.59
C ASP A 362 1.47 -8.61 -30.26
N GLY A 363 1.04 -7.61 -29.43
CA GLY A 363 0.48 -6.35 -29.89
C GLY A 363 -0.94 -6.43 -30.50
N ARG A 364 -1.59 -7.60 -30.51
CA ARG A 364 -2.90 -7.75 -31.15
C ARG A 364 -4.07 -7.29 -30.31
N TRP A 365 -3.95 -7.36 -28.98
CA TRP A 365 -5.06 -7.18 -28.05
C TRP A 365 -4.77 -6.13 -27.00
N ILE A 366 -5.80 -5.48 -26.55
CA ILE A 366 -5.82 -4.62 -25.36
C ILE A 366 -6.70 -5.28 -24.32
N SER A 367 -6.17 -5.51 -23.10
CA SER A 367 -6.94 -5.92 -21.93
C SER A 367 -7.18 -4.73 -21.01
N PHE A 368 -8.36 -4.65 -20.40
CA PHE A 368 -8.72 -3.63 -19.43
C PHE A 368 -9.85 -4.11 -18.52
N LEU A 369 -10.01 -3.43 -17.38
CA LEU A 369 -11.14 -3.66 -16.48
C LEU A 369 -12.23 -2.63 -16.75
N SER A 370 -13.50 -3.04 -16.63
CA SER A 370 -14.66 -2.17 -16.74
C SER A 370 -15.79 -2.68 -15.84
N ASP A 371 -16.51 -1.79 -15.20
CA ASP A 371 -17.67 -2.08 -14.36
C ASP A 371 -19.01 -1.73 -15.03
N ARG A 372 -19.05 -1.74 -16.38
CA ARG A 372 -20.23 -1.39 -17.18
C ARG A 372 -21.47 -2.24 -16.94
N ASP A 373 -21.27 -3.46 -16.43
CA ASP A 373 -22.33 -4.40 -16.03
C ASP A 373 -22.61 -4.43 -14.53
N GLY A 374 -22.00 -3.51 -13.77
CA GLY A 374 -22.16 -3.37 -12.33
C GLY A 374 -21.05 -4.03 -11.50
N TRP A 375 -20.07 -4.70 -12.12
CA TRP A 375 -18.95 -5.36 -11.47
C TRP A 375 -17.66 -5.14 -12.26
N ASP A 376 -16.51 -5.01 -11.58
CA ASP A 376 -15.22 -4.87 -12.27
C ASP A 376 -14.85 -6.19 -12.97
N HIS A 377 -15.00 -6.22 -14.28
CA HIS A 377 -14.71 -7.39 -15.10
C HIS A 377 -13.60 -7.14 -16.10
N LEU A 378 -12.90 -8.22 -16.47
CA LEU A 378 -11.88 -8.20 -17.51
C LEU A 378 -12.53 -8.19 -18.89
N TYR A 379 -12.07 -7.27 -19.73
CA TYR A 379 -12.44 -7.12 -21.14
C TYR A 379 -11.22 -7.19 -22.04
N LEU A 380 -11.44 -7.66 -23.25
CA LEU A 380 -10.46 -7.67 -24.34
C LEU A 380 -11.02 -6.98 -25.57
N MET A 381 -10.17 -6.26 -26.30
CA MET A 381 -10.51 -5.68 -27.58
C MET A 381 -9.31 -5.74 -28.54
N PRO A 382 -9.51 -5.71 -29.88
CA PRO A 382 -8.42 -5.56 -30.84
C PRO A 382 -7.63 -4.26 -30.58
N ALA A 383 -6.31 -4.30 -30.74
CA ALA A 383 -5.47 -3.10 -30.59
C ALA A 383 -5.80 -2.01 -31.63
N ALA A 384 -6.31 -2.38 -32.80
CA ALA A 384 -6.80 -1.46 -33.82
C ALA A 384 -8.12 -0.76 -33.45
N GLY A 385 -8.75 -1.14 -32.33
CA GLY A 385 -10.09 -0.72 -31.92
C GLY A 385 -11.17 -1.71 -32.36
N GLY A 386 -12.35 -1.57 -31.80
CA GLY A 386 -13.49 -2.44 -32.06
C GLY A 386 -14.31 -2.69 -30.80
N ASN A 387 -15.29 -3.57 -30.87
CA ASN A 387 -16.13 -3.89 -29.71
C ASN A 387 -15.38 -4.75 -28.68
N PRO A 388 -15.34 -4.34 -27.41
CA PRO A 388 -14.76 -5.17 -26.36
C PRO A 388 -15.55 -6.46 -26.14
N VAL A 389 -14.82 -7.54 -25.89
CA VAL A 389 -15.37 -8.85 -25.49
C VAL A 389 -15.19 -8.98 -23.97
N GLN A 390 -16.27 -9.27 -23.26
CA GLN A 390 -16.23 -9.52 -21.83
C GLN A 390 -15.67 -10.92 -21.55
N VAL A 391 -14.60 -10.98 -20.75
CA VAL A 391 -13.88 -12.21 -20.40
C VAL A 391 -14.44 -12.86 -19.14
N THR A 392 -14.56 -12.06 -18.07
CA THR A 392 -15.12 -12.54 -16.79
C THR A 392 -16.55 -12.04 -16.61
N ARG A 393 -17.43 -12.82 -15.98
CA ARG A 393 -18.86 -12.50 -15.81
C ARG A 393 -19.38 -13.06 -14.50
N GLY A 394 -20.25 -12.30 -13.81
CA GLY A 394 -20.90 -12.76 -12.58
C GLY A 394 -21.00 -11.67 -11.53
N ARG A 395 -21.38 -12.05 -10.31
CA ARG A 395 -21.48 -11.12 -9.18
C ARG A 395 -20.19 -11.15 -8.36
N PHE A 396 -19.09 -10.74 -9.00
CA PHE A 396 -17.76 -10.68 -8.41
C PHE A 396 -16.91 -9.66 -9.18
N GLU A 397 -15.81 -9.24 -8.60
CA GLU A 397 -14.85 -8.34 -9.21
C GLU A 397 -13.55 -9.08 -9.57
N ALA A 398 -12.92 -8.68 -10.68
CA ALA A 398 -11.59 -9.11 -11.10
C ALA A 398 -10.60 -7.97 -10.99
N TRP A 399 -9.35 -8.29 -10.63
CA TRP A 399 -8.28 -7.30 -10.44
C TRP A 399 -6.95 -7.78 -11.02
N ARG A 400 -6.02 -6.85 -11.23
CA ARG A 400 -4.61 -7.08 -11.57
C ARG A 400 -4.40 -8.06 -12.73
N PRO A 401 -5.07 -7.88 -13.88
CA PRO A 401 -4.81 -8.72 -15.02
C PRO A 401 -3.34 -8.61 -15.45
N THR A 402 -2.73 -9.73 -15.83
CA THR A 402 -1.35 -9.77 -16.34
C THR A 402 -1.23 -10.84 -17.44
N TRP A 403 -0.64 -10.45 -18.57
CA TRP A 403 -0.43 -11.31 -19.71
C TRP A 403 0.69 -12.32 -19.48
N SER A 404 0.46 -13.57 -19.93
CA SER A 404 1.56 -14.54 -20.07
C SER A 404 2.55 -14.07 -21.14
N PRO A 405 3.83 -14.45 -21.02
CA PRO A 405 4.86 -14.02 -22.01
C PRO A 405 4.55 -14.40 -23.45
N ASP A 406 3.80 -15.47 -23.67
CA ASP A 406 3.38 -15.94 -24.99
C ASP A 406 2.10 -15.26 -25.53
N GLY A 407 1.49 -14.36 -24.76
CA GLY A 407 0.28 -13.63 -25.15
C GLY A 407 -1.00 -14.47 -25.25
N ARG A 408 -1.00 -15.71 -24.75
CA ARG A 408 -2.12 -16.64 -24.89
C ARG A 408 -3.00 -16.73 -23.66
N ARG A 409 -2.51 -16.25 -22.50
CA ARG A 409 -3.24 -16.31 -21.23
C ARG A 409 -3.14 -15.00 -20.49
N ILE A 410 -4.18 -14.71 -19.69
CA ILE A 410 -4.18 -13.62 -18.70
C ILE A 410 -4.41 -14.23 -17.33
N ALA A 411 -3.52 -13.98 -16.39
CA ALA A 411 -3.76 -14.24 -14.98
C ALA A 411 -4.36 -13.00 -14.33
N PHE A 412 -5.29 -13.20 -13.41
CA PHE A 412 -5.93 -12.13 -12.63
C PHE A 412 -6.33 -12.67 -11.25
N ASP A 413 -6.56 -11.80 -10.28
CA ASP A 413 -7.21 -12.20 -9.03
C ASP A 413 -8.68 -11.78 -9.03
N SER A 414 -9.52 -12.56 -8.34
CA SER A 414 -10.96 -12.37 -8.30
C SER A 414 -11.54 -12.81 -6.96
N ASN A 415 -12.59 -12.13 -6.50
CA ASN A 415 -13.38 -12.60 -5.36
C ASN A 415 -14.58 -13.47 -5.76
N GLU A 416 -14.51 -14.13 -6.89
CA GLU A 416 -15.46 -15.16 -7.25
C GLU A 416 -15.47 -16.27 -6.20
N GLY A 417 -16.56 -16.42 -5.47
CA GLY A 417 -16.67 -17.40 -4.40
C GLY A 417 -17.65 -17.01 -3.30
N PRO A 418 -17.65 -17.76 -2.18
CA PRO A 418 -18.64 -17.58 -1.12
C PRO A 418 -18.37 -16.38 -0.20
N SER A 419 -17.14 -15.83 -0.18
CA SER A 419 -16.77 -14.71 0.66
C SER A 419 -16.20 -13.57 -0.19
N PRO A 420 -16.79 -12.37 -0.12
CA PRO A 420 -16.29 -11.21 -0.87
C PRO A 420 -14.88 -10.76 -0.44
N GLY A 421 -14.46 -11.12 0.77
CA GLY A 421 -13.12 -10.84 1.28
C GLY A 421 -12.07 -11.92 0.99
N SER A 422 -12.42 -12.98 0.24
CA SER A 422 -11.46 -13.95 -0.27
C SER A 422 -11.13 -13.64 -1.72
N ARG A 423 -9.92 -13.96 -2.16
CA ARG A 423 -9.52 -13.82 -3.56
C ARG A 423 -8.78 -15.05 -4.06
N HIS A 424 -9.00 -15.36 -5.32
CA HIS A 424 -8.37 -16.48 -6.00
C HIS A 424 -7.80 -16.06 -7.34
N ILE A 425 -6.75 -16.76 -7.78
CA ILE A 425 -6.15 -16.53 -9.09
C ILE A 425 -6.96 -17.26 -10.15
N GLY A 426 -7.40 -16.51 -11.15
CA GLY A 426 -8.02 -17.00 -12.37
C GLY A 426 -7.07 -16.94 -13.57
N LEU A 427 -7.26 -17.84 -14.51
CA LEU A 427 -6.60 -17.86 -15.81
C LEU A 427 -7.65 -17.77 -16.92
N ALA A 428 -7.55 -16.73 -17.74
CA ALA A 428 -8.26 -16.64 -19.01
C ALA A 428 -7.34 -17.13 -20.13
N THR A 429 -7.74 -18.19 -20.82
CA THR A 429 -7.05 -18.70 -22.01
C THR A 429 -7.76 -18.17 -23.25
N ILE A 430 -7.01 -17.57 -24.16
CA ILE A 430 -7.53 -16.77 -25.28
C ILE A 430 -7.32 -17.54 -26.59
N SER A 431 -8.40 -17.76 -27.35
CA SER A 431 -8.31 -18.16 -28.73
C SER A 431 -7.81 -17.06 -29.64
N GLY A 432 -7.22 -17.40 -30.77
CA GLY A 432 -6.56 -16.41 -31.66
C GLY A 432 -7.48 -15.34 -32.24
N ASP A 433 -8.80 -15.52 -32.16
CA ASP A 433 -9.83 -14.61 -32.71
C ASP A 433 -10.82 -14.09 -31.66
N LEU A 434 -10.59 -14.33 -30.38
CA LEU A 434 -11.48 -14.02 -29.25
C LEU A 434 -12.87 -14.71 -29.29
N THR A 435 -13.12 -15.61 -30.22
CA THR A 435 -14.42 -16.30 -30.29
C THR A 435 -14.65 -17.22 -29.09
N HIS A 436 -13.55 -17.69 -28.49
CA HIS A 436 -13.58 -18.52 -27.28
C HIS A 436 -12.55 -18.07 -26.29
N VAL A 437 -13.02 -17.66 -25.11
CA VAL A 437 -12.18 -17.38 -23.94
C VAL A 437 -12.63 -18.33 -22.84
N ASN A 438 -11.73 -19.20 -22.39
CA ASN A 438 -11.97 -20.11 -21.28
C ASN A 438 -11.36 -19.55 -20.00
N VAL A 439 -12.17 -19.42 -18.95
CA VAL A 439 -11.74 -18.93 -17.63
C VAL A 439 -11.78 -20.08 -16.63
N THR A 440 -10.68 -20.31 -15.92
CA THR A 440 -10.57 -21.31 -14.87
C THR A 440 -9.91 -20.71 -13.62
N MET A 441 -10.45 -20.98 -12.43
CA MET A 441 -9.79 -20.65 -11.18
C MET A 441 -8.71 -21.69 -10.87
N VAL A 442 -7.47 -21.23 -10.62
CA VAL A 442 -6.30 -22.09 -10.39
C VAL A 442 -5.87 -22.13 -8.93
N THR A 443 -6.45 -21.29 -8.10
CA THR A 443 -6.33 -21.37 -6.63
C THR A 443 -7.72 -21.46 -6.01
N SER A 444 -7.80 -22.02 -4.82
CA SER A 444 -9.05 -22.22 -4.09
C SER A 444 -8.79 -22.27 -2.58
N GLY A 445 -9.84 -22.49 -1.80
CA GLY A 445 -9.78 -22.58 -0.34
C GLY A 445 -10.07 -21.25 0.35
N ARG A 446 -9.82 -21.19 1.65
CA ARG A 446 -9.99 -19.97 2.44
C ARG A 446 -8.72 -19.12 2.38
N GLY A 447 -8.87 -17.81 2.18
CA GLY A 447 -7.77 -16.87 2.12
C GLY A 447 -7.77 -16.03 0.85
N THR A 448 -6.71 -15.25 0.70
CA THR A 448 -6.56 -14.28 -0.38
C THR A 448 -5.30 -14.58 -1.16
N ASN A 449 -5.45 -14.93 -2.44
CA ASN A 449 -4.38 -15.11 -3.41
C ASN A 449 -4.44 -13.95 -4.40
N THR A 450 -3.36 -13.16 -4.52
CA THR A 450 -3.40 -11.89 -5.25
C THR A 450 -2.08 -11.56 -5.93
N ALA A 451 -2.14 -10.58 -6.84
CA ALA A 451 -0.98 -10.03 -7.56
C ALA A 451 -0.17 -11.11 -8.30
N PRO A 452 -0.79 -11.85 -9.23
CA PRO A 452 -0.09 -12.88 -9.99
C PRO A 452 1.00 -12.27 -10.89
N VAL A 453 2.17 -12.91 -10.92
CA VAL A 453 3.32 -12.53 -11.76
C VAL A 453 3.82 -13.76 -12.50
N TRP A 454 3.80 -13.72 -13.83
CA TRP A 454 4.28 -14.81 -14.66
C TRP A 454 5.78 -15.00 -14.58
N SER A 455 6.22 -16.24 -14.52
CA SER A 455 7.62 -16.58 -14.79
C SER A 455 7.97 -16.27 -16.26
N PRO A 456 9.20 -15.90 -16.59
CA PRO A 456 9.63 -15.61 -17.96
C PRO A 456 9.35 -16.75 -18.96
N ASP A 457 9.39 -18.01 -18.51
CA ASP A 457 9.08 -19.19 -19.33
C ASP A 457 7.58 -19.45 -19.49
N GLY A 458 6.73 -18.65 -18.84
CA GLY A 458 5.27 -18.77 -18.89
C GLY A 458 4.68 -20.02 -18.23
N LYS A 459 5.46 -20.76 -17.44
CA LYS A 459 5.02 -22.04 -16.85
C LYS A 459 4.49 -21.91 -15.43
N ARG A 460 4.88 -20.84 -14.71
CA ARG A 460 4.55 -20.65 -13.29
C ARG A 460 4.01 -19.25 -13.02
N LEU A 461 3.19 -19.16 -11.98
CA LEU A 461 2.73 -17.92 -11.38
C LEU A 461 3.30 -17.77 -9.98
N LEU A 462 3.93 -16.64 -9.71
CA LEU A 462 4.25 -16.16 -8.38
C LEU A 462 3.08 -15.28 -7.93
N TYR A 463 2.65 -15.39 -6.67
CA TYR A 463 1.58 -14.58 -6.12
C TYR A 463 1.76 -14.41 -4.61
N GLN A 464 1.04 -13.46 -4.02
CA GLN A 464 0.92 -13.33 -2.57
C GLN A 464 -0.27 -14.13 -2.06
N HIS A 465 -0.08 -14.83 -0.95
CA HIS A 465 -1.14 -15.52 -0.23
C HIS A 465 -1.23 -15.02 1.21
N THR A 466 -2.45 -14.82 1.70
CA THR A 466 -2.80 -14.63 3.11
C THR A 466 -3.98 -15.50 3.48
N ASP A 467 -4.10 -15.84 4.75
CA ASP A 467 -5.31 -16.47 5.29
C ASP A 467 -5.57 -15.95 6.72
N PRO A 468 -6.61 -16.37 7.45
CA PRO A 468 -6.84 -15.92 8.82
C PRO A 468 -5.70 -16.18 9.79
N LEU A 469 -4.86 -17.16 9.53
CA LEU A 469 -3.80 -17.62 10.43
C LEU A 469 -2.39 -17.31 9.88
N ARG A 470 -2.30 -16.66 8.71
CA ARG A 470 -1.03 -16.37 8.03
C ARG A 470 -1.01 -14.95 7.45
N SER A 471 0.05 -14.23 7.79
CA SER A 471 0.37 -12.97 7.10
C SER A 471 0.78 -13.22 5.64
N ALA A 472 0.99 -12.14 4.89
CA ALA A 472 1.36 -12.25 3.48
C ALA A 472 2.68 -13.00 3.28
N ASP A 473 2.63 -14.00 2.42
CA ASP A 473 3.77 -14.79 1.96
C ASP A 473 3.77 -14.94 0.45
N LEU A 474 4.96 -15.18 -0.13
CA LEU A 474 5.11 -15.46 -1.55
C LEU A 474 4.94 -16.96 -1.81
N TRP A 475 4.15 -17.27 -2.84
CA TRP A 475 3.83 -18.62 -3.26
C TRP A 475 4.02 -18.76 -4.77
N VAL A 476 4.35 -19.97 -5.21
CA VAL A 476 4.50 -20.32 -6.64
C VAL A 476 3.54 -21.45 -6.99
N LEU A 477 2.88 -21.31 -8.12
CA LEU A 477 2.00 -22.32 -8.71
C LEU A 477 2.50 -22.67 -10.12
N ASP A 478 2.71 -23.96 -10.38
CA ASP A 478 2.88 -24.47 -11.75
C ASP A 478 1.50 -24.53 -12.45
N VAL A 479 1.38 -23.84 -13.58
CA VAL A 479 0.12 -23.76 -14.33
C VAL A 479 0.14 -24.62 -15.59
N THR A 480 1.15 -25.47 -15.74
CA THR A 480 1.25 -26.43 -16.84
C THR A 480 0.69 -27.80 -16.46
N THR A 481 0.65 -28.10 -15.17
CA THR A 481 0.18 -29.38 -14.63
C THR A 481 -1.09 -29.14 -13.81
N PRO A 482 -2.24 -29.72 -14.16
CA PRO A 482 -3.47 -29.60 -13.39
C PRO A 482 -3.30 -30.10 -11.95
N SER A 483 -3.96 -29.44 -11.01
CA SER A 483 -4.06 -29.84 -9.59
C SER A 483 -2.74 -29.92 -8.82
N VAL A 484 -1.71 -29.20 -9.24
CA VAL A 484 -0.45 -29.08 -8.47
C VAL A 484 -0.69 -28.23 -7.23
N THR A 485 -0.21 -28.70 -6.09
CA THR A 485 -0.25 -27.93 -4.85
C THR A 485 0.70 -26.73 -4.95
N PRO A 486 0.23 -25.51 -4.66
CA PRO A 486 1.11 -24.34 -4.61
C PRO A 486 2.23 -24.50 -3.59
N LEU A 487 3.40 -23.97 -3.92
CA LEU A 487 4.61 -24.01 -3.10
C LEU A 487 4.81 -22.68 -2.37
N GLN A 488 4.90 -22.73 -1.05
CA GLN A 488 5.26 -21.56 -0.23
C GLN A 488 6.77 -21.28 -0.31
N LEU A 489 7.15 -20.04 -0.66
CA LEU A 489 8.55 -19.61 -0.75
C LEU A 489 9.04 -18.86 0.49
N THR A 490 8.14 -18.13 1.18
CA THR A 490 8.49 -17.34 2.37
C THR A 490 7.64 -17.74 3.56
N ASP A 491 8.14 -17.51 4.76
CA ASP A 491 7.38 -17.62 6.03
C ASP A 491 7.63 -16.34 6.83
N SER A 492 6.67 -15.43 6.77
CA SER A 492 6.81 -14.05 7.27
C SER A 492 6.45 -13.89 8.74
N MET A 493 5.76 -14.87 9.33
CA MET A 493 5.40 -14.83 10.75
C MET A 493 6.55 -15.36 11.62
N PRO A 494 6.90 -14.65 12.71
CA PRO A 494 7.86 -15.15 13.68
C PRO A 494 7.43 -16.52 14.26
N PRO A 495 8.37 -17.46 14.49
CA PRO A 495 8.06 -18.76 15.10
C PRO A 495 7.44 -18.67 16.51
N ALA A 496 7.63 -17.53 17.21
CA ALA A 496 7.03 -17.28 18.52
C ALA A 496 5.50 -17.11 18.45
N ILE A 497 4.94 -16.74 17.31
CA ILE A 497 3.49 -16.58 17.14
C ILE A 497 2.85 -17.96 16.97
N ASP A 498 2.09 -18.37 17.98
CA ASP A 498 1.26 -19.58 17.88
C ASP A 498 0.07 -19.31 16.96
N ARG A 499 0.15 -19.79 15.73
CA ARG A 499 -0.92 -19.64 14.73
C ARG A 499 -2.24 -20.28 15.19
N ALA A 500 -2.19 -21.36 15.97
CA ALA A 500 -3.37 -22.02 16.50
C ALA A 500 -4.12 -21.16 17.52
N ALA A 501 -3.45 -20.18 18.13
CA ALA A 501 -4.06 -19.22 19.04
C ALA A 501 -4.76 -18.05 18.32
N LEU A 502 -4.45 -17.81 17.03
CA LEU A 502 -5.07 -16.75 16.24
C LEU A 502 -6.55 -17.03 15.99
N VAL A 503 -7.34 -15.97 15.92
CA VAL A 503 -8.79 -16.02 15.74
C VAL A 503 -9.15 -15.83 14.27
N GLU A 504 -9.95 -16.73 13.74
CA GLU A 504 -10.50 -16.62 12.40
C GLU A 504 -11.76 -15.75 12.41
N PRO A 505 -11.91 -14.78 11.49
CA PRO A 505 -13.11 -13.96 11.39
C PRO A 505 -14.31 -14.77 10.87
N ARG A 506 -15.49 -14.26 11.17
CA ARG A 506 -16.73 -14.75 10.60
C ARG A 506 -17.44 -13.62 9.88
N LEU A 507 -17.78 -13.81 8.61
CA LEU A 507 -18.62 -12.88 7.86
C LEU A 507 -20.02 -12.85 8.47
N VAL A 508 -20.49 -11.67 8.81
CA VAL A 508 -21.82 -11.38 9.32
C VAL A 508 -22.44 -10.22 8.55
N HIS A 509 -23.76 -10.08 8.64
CA HIS A 509 -24.48 -8.97 8.03
C HIS A 509 -25.40 -8.33 9.07
N TYR A 510 -25.56 -7.02 9.01
CA TYR A 510 -26.51 -6.28 9.82
C TYR A 510 -27.20 -5.20 8.98
N PRO A 511 -28.40 -4.71 9.37
CA PRO A 511 -29.10 -3.68 8.60
C PRO A 511 -28.36 -2.34 8.68
N GLY A 512 -28.10 -1.74 7.53
CA GLY A 512 -27.66 -0.34 7.39
C GLY A 512 -28.80 0.65 7.63
N PRO A 513 -28.57 1.96 7.45
CA PRO A 513 -29.55 3.01 7.73
C PRO A 513 -30.83 2.93 6.88
N ASP A 514 -30.74 2.32 5.70
CA ASP A 514 -31.85 2.10 4.76
C ASP A 514 -32.31 0.63 4.72
N GLY A 515 -31.87 -0.20 5.68
CA GLY A 515 -32.18 -1.63 5.73
C GLY A 515 -31.32 -2.51 4.82
N THR A 516 -30.45 -1.94 4.02
CA THR A 516 -29.52 -2.71 3.18
C THR A 516 -28.55 -3.51 4.06
N PRO A 517 -28.35 -4.81 3.81
CA PRO A 517 -27.42 -5.62 4.58
C PRO A 517 -25.97 -5.11 4.44
N VAL A 518 -25.33 -4.72 5.54
CA VAL A 518 -23.94 -4.30 5.60
C VAL A 518 -23.08 -5.51 5.97
N PRO A 519 -22.10 -5.91 5.14
CA PRO A 519 -21.18 -6.99 5.47
C PRO A 519 -20.16 -6.53 6.52
N ALA A 520 -19.75 -7.45 7.40
CA ALA A 520 -18.69 -7.20 8.38
C ALA A 520 -17.99 -8.50 8.80
N TYR A 521 -16.76 -8.40 9.21
CA TYR A 521 -16.00 -9.51 9.78
C TYR A 521 -16.02 -9.40 11.32
N LEU A 522 -16.64 -10.41 11.96
CA LEU A 522 -16.70 -10.51 13.41
C LEU A 522 -15.62 -11.46 13.94
N PHE A 523 -14.84 -10.98 14.90
CA PHE A 523 -13.80 -11.73 15.59
C PHE A 523 -14.23 -11.91 17.06
N VAL A 524 -14.31 -13.15 17.52
CA VAL A 524 -14.63 -13.50 18.89
C VAL A 524 -13.47 -14.28 19.50
N PRO A 525 -12.91 -13.84 20.64
CA PRO A 525 -11.77 -14.54 21.26
C PRO A 525 -12.02 -16.04 21.44
N LYS A 526 -10.99 -16.86 21.19
CA LYS A 526 -11.04 -18.30 21.49
C LYS A 526 -11.21 -18.49 22.99
N GLY A 527 -12.14 -19.37 23.39
CA GLY A 527 -12.38 -19.67 24.81
C GLY A 527 -13.03 -18.53 25.59
N LEU A 528 -13.65 -17.53 24.90
CA LEU A 528 -14.37 -16.44 25.58
C LEU A 528 -15.47 -16.99 26.47
N ASP A 529 -15.48 -16.62 27.76
CA ASP A 529 -16.58 -16.94 28.66
C ASP A 529 -17.83 -16.15 28.26
N ARG A 530 -18.77 -16.82 27.59
CA ARG A 530 -20.01 -16.20 27.10
C ARG A 530 -21.06 -15.99 28.18
N SER A 531 -20.82 -16.43 29.42
CA SER A 531 -21.69 -16.16 30.55
C SER A 531 -21.48 -14.75 31.14
N THR A 532 -20.35 -14.13 30.84
CA THR A 532 -19.99 -12.76 31.21
C THR A 532 -20.02 -11.82 30.03
N LYS A 533 -20.10 -10.51 30.29
CA LYS A 533 -20.10 -9.49 29.24
C LYS A 533 -18.71 -8.90 29.04
N HIS A 534 -18.30 -8.79 27.79
CA HIS A 534 -16.98 -8.33 27.37
C HIS A 534 -17.03 -7.00 26.62
N PRO A 535 -15.97 -6.19 26.68
CA PRO A 535 -15.85 -4.99 25.86
C PRO A 535 -15.70 -5.36 24.38
N ALA A 536 -16.14 -4.46 23.50
CA ALA A 536 -16.03 -4.65 22.06
C ALA A 536 -15.44 -3.43 21.36
N ILE A 537 -14.88 -3.63 20.19
CA ILE A 537 -14.23 -2.60 19.36
C ILE A 537 -14.75 -2.70 17.95
N VAL A 538 -15.16 -1.58 17.38
CA VAL A 538 -15.42 -1.41 15.95
C VAL A 538 -14.14 -0.90 15.30
N TRP A 539 -13.60 -1.64 14.32
CA TRP A 539 -12.52 -1.20 13.45
C TRP A 539 -13.08 -0.74 12.11
N ILE A 540 -12.71 0.46 11.69
CA ILE A 540 -13.13 1.02 10.41
C ILE A 540 -11.91 1.20 9.52
N HIS A 541 -11.88 0.50 8.38
CA HIS A 541 -10.79 0.63 7.42
C HIS A 541 -10.81 2.02 6.77
N GLY A 542 -9.66 2.46 6.29
CA GLY A 542 -9.51 3.69 5.55
C GLY A 542 -9.75 3.49 4.06
N ASP A 543 -9.58 4.57 3.31
CA ASP A 543 -9.67 4.63 1.85
C ASP A 543 -11.01 4.11 1.32
N GLY A 544 -11.87 5.01 0.84
CA GLY A 544 -13.20 4.69 0.29
C GLY A 544 -13.21 3.74 -0.93
N VAL A 545 -12.07 3.09 -1.24
CA VAL A 545 -11.87 2.09 -2.28
C VAL A 545 -11.10 0.87 -1.78
N ASN A 546 -11.26 0.53 -0.49
CA ASN A 546 -10.66 -0.61 0.18
C ASN A 546 -11.75 -1.57 0.69
N GLN A 547 -11.36 -2.69 1.28
CA GLN A 547 -12.23 -3.66 1.94
C GLN A 547 -11.48 -4.38 3.07
N ASN A 548 -12.20 -5.02 3.98
CA ASN A 548 -11.63 -6.04 4.85
C ASN A 548 -11.53 -7.39 4.08
N TYR A 549 -10.63 -8.24 4.52
CA TYR A 549 -10.44 -9.57 3.94
C TYR A 549 -10.86 -10.66 4.94
N ASP A 550 -11.15 -11.83 4.43
CA ASP A 550 -11.38 -13.03 5.24
C ASP A 550 -10.03 -13.54 5.77
N GLY A 551 -9.36 -12.71 6.58
CA GLY A 551 -8.03 -12.95 7.10
C GLY A 551 -7.15 -11.71 7.10
N TRP A 552 -5.85 -11.92 6.96
CA TRP A 552 -4.87 -10.83 6.92
C TRP A 552 -5.06 -9.98 5.67
N HIS A 553 -4.93 -8.68 5.83
CA HIS A 553 -4.99 -7.76 4.70
C HIS A 553 -3.79 -7.97 3.76
N ILE A 554 -4.04 -7.88 2.45
CA ILE A 554 -3.00 -8.08 1.42
C ILE A 554 -1.96 -6.95 1.40
N GLU A 555 -2.37 -5.76 1.80
CA GLU A 555 -1.49 -4.60 1.86
C GLU A 555 -0.86 -4.49 3.25
N ARG A 556 0.46 -4.35 3.29
CA ARG A 556 1.24 -4.19 4.53
C ARG A 556 0.66 -3.10 5.42
N ASN A 557 0.26 -1.99 4.83
CA ASN A 557 -0.23 -0.82 5.55
C ASN A 557 -1.49 -1.09 6.39
N TYR A 558 -2.29 -2.10 6.02
CA TYR A 558 -3.46 -2.55 6.74
C TYR A 558 -3.23 -3.87 7.49
N ALA A 559 -2.30 -4.70 7.04
CA ALA A 559 -1.96 -5.96 7.70
C ALA A 559 -1.50 -5.76 9.16
N VAL A 560 -0.85 -4.64 9.46
CA VAL A 560 -0.41 -4.28 10.83
C VAL A 560 -1.60 -4.02 11.76
N TYR A 561 -2.76 -3.60 11.25
CA TYR A 561 -3.99 -3.45 12.05
C TYR A 561 -4.65 -4.80 12.30
N TYR A 562 -4.65 -5.71 11.33
CA TYR A 562 -5.15 -7.06 11.55
C TYR A 562 -4.34 -7.79 12.62
N SER A 563 -3.01 -7.67 12.62
CA SER A 563 -2.16 -8.23 13.67
C SER A 563 -2.51 -7.66 15.04
N PHE A 564 -2.78 -6.36 15.11
CA PHE A 564 -3.19 -5.71 16.35
C PHE A 564 -4.60 -6.14 16.81
N HIS A 565 -5.53 -6.46 15.88
CA HIS A 565 -6.80 -7.10 16.25
C HIS A 565 -6.56 -8.42 16.99
N GLN A 566 -5.63 -9.26 16.52
CA GLN A 566 -5.29 -10.52 17.18
C GLN A 566 -4.76 -10.31 18.61
N TYR A 567 -3.97 -9.25 18.80
CA TYR A 567 -3.51 -8.84 20.12
C TYR A 567 -4.68 -8.40 21.04
N LEU A 568 -5.60 -7.58 20.53
CA LEU A 568 -6.78 -7.13 21.29
C LEU A 568 -7.71 -8.30 21.65
N LEU A 569 -7.89 -9.27 20.75
CA LEU A 569 -8.66 -10.49 20.99
C LEU A 569 -8.12 -11.29 22.16
N GLN A 570 -6.79 -11.47 22.25
CA GLN A 570 -6.16 -12.15 23.39
C GLN A 570 -6.25 -11.37 24.70
N ARG A 571 -6.62 -10.10 24.65
CA ARG A 571 -6.94 -9.26 25.81
C ARG A 571 -8.42 -9.25 26.16
N GLY A 572 -9.25 -10.05 25.46
CA GLY A 572 -10.66 -10.26 25.75
C GLY A 572 -11.62 -9.28 25.06
N TYR A 573 -11.14 -8.52 24.07
CA TYR A 573 -12.02 -7.69 23.25
C TYR A 573 -12.70 -8.52 22.16
N VAL A 574 -13.98 -8.27 21.90
CA VAL A 574 -14.65 -8.67 20.66
C VAL A 574 -14.40 -7.58 19.62
N VAL A 575 -14.04 -7.96 18.38
CA VAL A 575 -13.75 -6.97 17.31
C VAL A 575 -14.72 -7.20 16.15
N ILE A 576 -15.26 -6.11 15.58
CA ILE A 576 -16.02 -6.14 14.33
C ILE A 576 -15.40 -5.15 13.34
N ALA A 577 -15.27 -5.58 12.09
CA ALA A 577 -14.71 -4.81 10.99
C ALA A 577 -15.73 -4.75 9.83
N PRO A 578 -16.55 -3.67 9.72
CA PRO A 578 -17.52 -3.51 8.66
C PRO A 578 -16.88 -3.11 7.33
N ASP A 579 -17.50 -3.56 6.23
CA ASP A 579 -17.30 -3.06 4.87
C ASP A 579 -18.50 -2.19 4.49
N TYR A 580 -18.38 -0.91 4.76
CA TYR A 580 -19.41 0.09 4.50
C TYR A 580 -19.55 0.40 3.01
N ARG A 581 -20.65 1.02 2.57
CA ARG A 581 -20.76 1.48 1.17
C ARG A 581 -19.62 2.43 0.82
N GLY A 582 -19.09 2.26 -0.38
CA GLY A 582 -17.77 2.80 -0.78
C GLY A 582 -16.69 1.72 -0.83
N SER A 583 -16.82 0.60 -0.09
CA SER A 583 -15.88 -0.51 -0.15
C SER A 583 -15.92 -1.24 -1.51
N ILE A 584 -14.78 -1.82 -1.91
CA ILE A 584 -14.64 -2.65 -3.11
C ILE A 584 -15.04 -4.11 -2.84
N GLY A 585 -15.21 -4.89 -3.91
CA GLY A 585 -15.54 -6.32 -3.80
C GLY A 585 -17.05 -6.61 -3.75
N TYR A 586 -17.88 -5.57 -3.79
CA TYR A 586 -19.34 -5.64 -3.64
C TYR A 586 -20.11 -5.08 -4.85
N GLY A 587 -19.39 -4.76 -5.93
CA GLY A 587 -19.91 -4.16 -7.15
C GLY A 587 -20.05 -2.65 -7.12
N SER A 588 -20.29 -2.05 -8.29
CA SER A 588 -20.30 -0.59 -8.47
C SER A 588 -21.41 0.08 -7.70
N ALA A 589 -22.60 -0.54 -7.57
CA ALA A 589 -23.72 0.04 -6.82
C ALA A 589 -23.38 0.28 -5.34
N TRP A 590 -22.63 -0.64 -4.71
CA TRP A 590 -22.14 -0.48 -3.35
C TRP A 590 -21.05 0.58 -3.27
N ARG A 591 -20.09 0.52 -4.17
CA ARG A 591 -18.96 1.46 -4.27
C ARG A 591 -19.41 2.89 -4.53
N GLU A 592 -20.39 3.11 -5.38
CA GLU A 592 -20.96 4.42 -5.72
C GLU A 592 -21.99 4.92 -4.71
N GLY A 593 -22.30 4.15 -3.68
CA GLY A 593 -23.25 4.52 -2.64
C GLY A 593 -22.85 5.73 -1.79
N VAL A 594 -21.60 6.19 -1.92
CA VAL A 594 -21.07 7.42 -1.29
C VAL A 594 -21.32 8.69 -2.11
N TYR A 595 -21.82 8.57 -3.35
CA TYR A 595 -22.01 9.70 -4.24
C TYR A 595 -23.01 10.70 -3.67
N MET A 596 -22.56 11.96 -3.52
CA MET A 596 -23.27 13.09 -2.92
C MET A 596 -23.72 12.85 -1.45
N ASP A 597 -23.07 11.89 -0.72
CA ASP A 597 -23.47 11.51 0.65
C ASP A 597 -22.27 11.06 1.51
N VAL A 598 -21.07 11.57 1.25
CA VAL A 598 -19.87 11.29 2.07
C VAL A 598 -20.10 11.71 3.51
N GLY A 599 -19.84 10.81 4.48
CA GLY A 599 -20.13 11.01 5.89
C GLY A 599 -21.63 10.85 6.25
N GLY A 600 -22.44 10.41 5.30
CA GLY A 600 -23.86 10.15 5.47
C GLY A 600 -24.15 8.66 5.72
N LYS A 601 -24.68 7.98 4.72
CA LYS A 601 -25.03 6.56 4.84
C LYS A 601 -23.80 5.66 4.96
N ASP A 602 -22.69 6.01 4.31
CA ASP A 602 -21.43 5.30 4.40
C ASP A 602 -20.89 5.27 5.85
N PHE A 603 -20.89 6.42 6.51
CA PHE A 603 -20.55 6.50 7.94
C PHE A 603 -21.54 5.69 8.80
N ARG A 604 -22.85 5.80 8.54
CA ARG A 604 -23.88 5.09 9.31
C ARG A 604 -23.81 3.58 9.11
N ASP A 605 -23.46 3.11 7.92
CA ASP A 605 -23.18 1.69 7.68
C ASP A 605 -22.12 1.18 8.67
N ALA A 606 -20.99 1.88 8.78
CA ALA A 606 -19.92 1.49 9.69
C ALA A 606 -20.34 1.61 11.17
N ALA A 607 -20.95 2.73 11.57
CA ALA A 607 -21.30 3.00 12.96
C ALA A 607 -22.40 2.09 13.51
N LEU A 608 -23.35 1.65 12.68
CA LEU A 608 -24.44 0.75 13.09
C LEU A 608 -23.96 -0.68 13.41
N SER A 609 -22.71 -1.03 13.08
CA SER A 609 -22.08 -2.25 13.59
C SER A 609 -22.06 -2.33 15.11
N ALA A 610 -22.06 -1.18 15.81
CA ALA A 610 -22.22 -1.13 17.26
C ALA A 610 -23.59 -1.67 17.72
N ASN A 611 -24.66 -1.43 16.95
CA ASN A 611 -25.98 -1.97 17.27
C ASN A 611 -25.99 -3.50 17.11
N TYR A 612 -25.31 -4.02 16.08
CA TYR A 612 -25.13 -5.46 15.94
C TYR A 612 -24.36 -6.06 17.13
N LEU A 613 -23.28 -5.43 17.58
CA LEU A 613 -22.53 -5.86 18.77
C LEU A 613 -23.42 -5.91 20.02
N LYS A 614 -24.32 -4.94 20.19
CA LYS A 614 -25.26 -4.89 21.33
C LYS A 614 -26.27 -6.06 21.35
N THR A 615 -26.50 -6.72 20.19
CA THR A 615 -27.36 -7.92 20.13
C THR A 615 -26.67 -9.18 20.62
N LEU A 616 -25.33 -9.17 20.73
CA LEU A 616 -24.57 -10.31 21.17
C LEU A 616 -24.61 -10.44 22.69
N PRO A 617 -25.11 -11.56 23.27
CA PRO A 617 -25.36 -11.67 24.71
C PRO A 617 -24.08 -11.55 25.57
N TYR A 618 -22.93 -11.82 24.99
CA TYR A 618 -21.60 -11.73 25.62
C TYR A 618 -20.89 -10.39 25.41
N VAL A 619 -21.52 -9.40 24.77
CA VAL A 619 -20.97 -8.05 24.61
C VAL A 619 -21.62 -7.09 25.62
N ASP A 620 -20.81 -6.28 26.27
CA ASP A 620 -21.29 -5.18 27.11
C ASP A 620 -21.61 -3.97 26.24
N SER A 621 -22.89 -3.67 26.12
CA SER A 621 -23.39 -2.56 25.29
C SER A 621 -22.89 -1.17 25.73
N SER A 622 -22.43 -1.04 26.98
CA SER A 622 -21.87 0.21 27.53
C SER A 622 -20.37 0.36 27.32
N ARG A 623 -19.67 -0.69 26.86
CA ARG A 623 -18.22 -0.76 26.71
C ARG A 623 -17.80 -1.05 25.25
N ILE A 624 -18.32 -0.28 24.31
CA ILE A 624 -17.99 -0.36 22.89
C ILE A 624 -17.08 0.82 22.52
N GLY A 625 -15.90 0.52 22.00
CA GLY A 625 -14.96 1.48 21.42
C GLY A 625 -15.04 1.51 19.90
N VAL A 626 -14.52 2.57 19.29
CA VAL A 626 -14.38 2.70 17.84
C VAL A 626 -13.00 3.24 17.49
N TRP A 627 -12.41 2.76 16.39
CA TRP A 627 -11.19 3.31 15.86
C TRP A 627 -11.06 3.05 14.36
N GLY A 628 -10.24 3.88 13.71
CA GLY A 628 -9.97 3.74 12.29
C GLY A 628 -8.81 4.59 11.83
N LEU A 629 -8.35 4.29 10.60
CA LEU A 629 -7.28 5.00 9.92
C LEU A 629 -7.84 5.77 8.73
N SER A 630 -7.35 7.02 8.49
CA SER A 630 -7.65 7.78 7.27
C SER A 630 -9.16 8.06 7.14
N TYR A 631 -9.81 7.56 6.10
CA TYR A 631 -11.26 7.61 5.97
C TYR A 631 -11.98 6.93 7.15
N GLY A 632 -11.40 5.84 7.70
CA GLY A 632 -11.88 5.21 8.94
C GLY A 632 -11.65 6.09 10.18
N GLY A 633 -10.57 6.87 10.20
CA GLY A 633 -10.33 7.93 11.19
C GLY A 633 -11.37 9.04 11.10
N PHE A 634 -11.69 9.51 9.90
CA PHE A 634 -12.79 10.42 9.63
C PHE A 634 -14.12 9.89 10.21
N PHE A 635 -14.46 8.62 9.94
CA PHE A 635 -15.65 8.01 10.52
C PHE A 635 -15.59 7.88 12.04
N THR A 636 -14.42 7.66 12.59
CA THR A 636 -14.21 7.66 14.05
C THR A 636 -14.50 9.03 14.65
N LEU A 637 -14.07 10.11 13.99
CA LEU A 637 -14.40 11.48 14.41
C LEU A 637 -15.89 11.77 14.29
N LEU A 638 -16.55 11.36 13.19
CA LEU A 638 -18.02 11.45 13.07
C LEU A 638 -18.74 10.62 14.13
N ALA A 639 -18.21 9.45 14.49
CA ALA A 639 -18.84 8.60 15.51
C ALA A 639 -18.95 9.29 16.87
N VAL A 640 -17.95 10.08 17.26
CA VAL A 640 -17.98 10.81 18.55
C VAL A 640 -18.63 12.19 18.47
N THR A 641 -18.90 12.70 17.27
CA THR A 641 -19.59 13.98 17.08
C THR A 641 -21.06 13.81 16.67
N GLU A 642 -21.38 12.84 15.81
CA GLU A 642 -22.74 12.59 15.33
C GLU A 642 -23.52 11.55 16.17
N MET A 643 -22.78 10.62 16.81
CA MET A 643 -23.35 9.56 17.66
C MET A 643 -22.68 9.53 19.05
N PRO A 644 -22.62 10.65 19.78
CA PRO A 644 -21.73 10.88 20.93
C PRO A 644 -21.96 9.94 22.12
N THR A 645 -23.07 9.24 22.17
CA THR A 645 -23.41 8.29 23.26
C THR A 645 -23.26 6.82 22.85
N THR A 646 -23.03 6.54 21.57
CA THR A 646 -22.97 5.17 21.04
C THR A 646 -21.69 4.47 21.45
N PHE A 647 -20.56 5.18 21.39
CA PHE A 647 -19.25 4.66 21.71
C PHE A 647 -18.72 5.23 23.02
N ARG A 648 -18.06 4.39 23.81
CA ARG A 648 -17.49 4.77 25.11
C ARG A 648 -16.16 5.51 24.97
N ALA A 649 -15.36 5.17 23.93
CA ALA A 649 -14.06 5.75 23.63
C ALA A 649 -13.76 5.63 22.15
N ALA A 650 -12.94 6.53 21.61
CA ALA A 650 -12.58 6.55 20.20
C ALA A 650 -11.08 6.78 19.98
N VAL A 651 -10.50 6.15 18.94
CA VAL A 651 -9.12 6.39 18.51
C VAL A 651 -9.11 6.74 17.04
N ASP A 652 -8.76 7.98 16.75
CA ASP A 652 -8.54 8.50 15.40
C ASP A 652 -7.08 8.33 15.00
N VAL A 653 -6.82 7.70 13.85
CA VAL A 653 -5.50 7.62 13.25
C VAL A 653 -5.52 8.37 11.92
N ALA A 654 -4.91 9.55 11.88
CA ALA A 654 -4.75 10.37 10.68
C ALA A 654 -6.07 10.58 9.89
N GLY A 655 -7.18 10.88 10.60
CA GLY A 655 -8.49 11.08 10.00
C GLY A 655 -8.67 12.45 9.35
N VAL A 656 -9.48 12.50 8.29
CA VAL A 656 -9.91 13.76 7.67
C VAL A 656 -10.87 14.49 8.63
N ALA A 657 -10.47 15.64 9.13
CA ALA A 657 -11.29 16.42 10.06
C ALA A 657 -12.11 17.52 9.38
N ASP A 658 -11.69 17.96 8.19
CA ASP A 658 -12.32 19.07 7.45
C ASP A 658 -12.24 18.82 5.93
N TYR A 659 -13.39 18.59 5.32
CA TYR A 659 -13.47 18.28 3.89
C TYR A 659 -13.26 19.49 2.98
N ALA A 660 -13.51 20.70 3.45
CA ALA A 660 -13.17 21.90 2.68
C ALA A 660 -11.65 22.03 2.53
N MET A 661 -10.91 21.82 3.61
CA MET A 661 -9.44 21.78 3.55
C MET A 661 -8.93 20.59 2.72
N TYR A 662 -9.60 19.45 2.75
CA TYR A 662 -9.25 18.28 1.97
C TYR A 662 -9.50 18.48 0.46
N TYR A 663 -10.51 19.27 0.10
CA TYR A 663 -10.77 19.72 -1.27
C TYR A 663 -9.69 20.68 -1.78
N GLU A 664 -9.19 21.58 -0.93
CA GLU A 664 -8.15 22.55 -1.29
C GLU A 664 -6.79 21.86 -1.56
N ASP A 665 -6.58 20.65 -1.06
CA ASP A 665 -5.36 19.88 -1.32
C ASP A 665 -5.31 19.45 -2.80
N PRO A 666 -4.28 19.85 -3.57
CA PRO A 666 -4.18 19.55 -5.00
C PRO A 666 -4.20 18.06 -5.32
N TYR A 667 -3.83 17.22 -4.35
CA TYR A 667 -3.80 15.78 -4.49
C TYR A 667 -5.20 15.14 -4.32
N HIS A 668 -6.05 15.71 -3.46
CA HIS A 668 -7.36 15.14 -3.10
C HIS A 668 -8.54 15.90 -3.68
N GLY A 669 -8.34 17.14 -4.14
CA GLY A 669 -9.42 17.98 -4.67
C GLY A 669 -10.23 17.28 -5.77
N GLY A 670 -9.55 16.65 -6.73
CA GLY A 670 -10.22 15.89 -7.79
C GLY A 670 -11.01 14.67 -7.28
N TRP A 671 -10.48 13.93 -6.31
CA TRP A 671 -11.19 12.83 -5.68
C TRP A 671 -12.47 13.33 -4.99
N THR A 672 -12.36 14.41 -4.23
CA THR A 672 -13.47 15.02 -3.49
C THR A 672 -14.57 15.52 -4.43
N VAL A 673 -14.18 16.28 -5.48
CA VAL A 673 -15.12 16.78 -6.50
C VAL A 673 -15.89 15.64 -7.16
N SER A 674 -15.23 14.54 -7.47
CA SER A 674 -15.88 13.40 -8.12
C SER A 674 -16.99 12.76 -7.25
N ARG A 675 -16.92 12.89 -5.93
CA ARG A 675 -17.89 12.30 -4.99
C ARG A 675 -18.94 13.29 -4.55
N ILE A 676 -18.56 14.52 -4.25
CA ILE A 676 -19.47 15.49 -3.62
C ILE A 676 -19.49 16.88 -4.28
N GLY A 677 -18.88 17.05 -5.47
CA GLY A 677 -18.79 18.35 -6.13
C GLY A 677 -17.86 19.32 -5.39
N THR A 678 -18.05 20.62 -5.61
CA THR A 678 -17.28 21.68 -4.93
C THR A 678 -17.97 22.16 -3.64
N PRO A 679 -17.23 22.80 -2.71
CA PRO A 679 -17.84 23.38 -1.50
C PRO A 679 -18.91 24.43 -1.80
N GLU A 680 -18.75 25.19 -2.88
CA GLU A 680 -19.69 26.21 -3.30
C GLU A 680 -21.00 25.60 -3.81
N GLU A 681 -20.92 24.49 -4.55
CA GLU A 681 -22.07 23.78 -5.09
C GLU A 681 -22.84 23.01 -4.00
N ASN A 682 -22.10 22.42 -3.05
CA ASN A 682 -22.64 21.47 -2.07
C ASN A 682 -22.21 21.76 -0.62
N PRO A 683 -22.40 22.99 -0.09
CA PRO A 683 -21.90 23.39 1.23
C PRO A 683 -22.44 22.52 2.38
N ARG A 684 -23.66 21.99 2.23
CA ARG A 684 -24.26 21.12 3.25
C ARG A 684 -23.55 19.76 3.36
N VAL A 685 -23.17 19.17 2.23
CA VAL A 685 -22.44 17.89 2.20
C VAL A 685 -21.05 18.07 2.78
N TYR A 686 -20.38 19.18 2.48
CA TYR A 686 -19.08 19.51 3.08
C TYR A 686 -19.17 19.71 4.59
N ALA A 687 -20.21 20.39 5.08
CA ALA A 687 -20.44 20.55 6.51
C ALA A 687 -20.71 19.20 7.20
N GLN A 688 -21.55 18.34 6.59
CA GLN A 688 -21.82 16.98 7.06
C GLN A 688 -20.54 16.13 7.14
N ALA A 689 -19.69 16.21 6.12
CA ALA A 689 -18.45 15.48 6.00
C ALA A 689 -17.28 16.08 6.83
N SER A 690 -17.51 17.14 7.60
CA SER A 690 -16.45 17.83 8.36
C SER A 690 -16.67 17.71 9.86
N PRO A 691 -16.04 16.72 10.55
CA PRO A 691 -16.15 16.56 12.01
C PRO A 691 -15.85 17.83 12.80
N VAL A 692 -14.95 18.71 12.33
CA VAL A 692 -14.66 20.00 13.01
C VAL A 692 -15.89 20.89 13.18
N SER A 693 -16.90 20.73 12.33
CA SER A 693 -18.17 21.47 12.41
C SER A 693 -19.08 21.04 13.56
N HIS A 694 -18.76 19.92 14.21
CA HIS A 694 -19.63 19.26 15.20
C HIS A 694 -18.88 18.88 16.49
N VAL A 695 -17.69 19.44 16.73
CA VAL A 695 -16.84 19.15 17.90
C VAL A 695 -17.49 19.54 19.24
N ASP A 696 -18.46 20.47 19.21
CA ASP A 696 -19.28 20.84 20.38
C ASP A 696 -20.02 19.64 20.99
N ARG A 697 -20.30 18.61 20.20
CA ARG A 697 -21.02 17.40 20.61
C ARG A 697 -20.14 16.33 21.25
N LEU A 698 -18.81 16.47 21.20
CA LEU A 698 -17.88 15.51 21.80
C LEU A 698 -18.12 15.43 23.33
N VAL A 699 -18.44 14.23 23.84
CA VAL A 699 -18.64 13.96 25.27
C VAL A 699 -17.89 12.71 25.76
N ARG A 700 -17.07 12.11 24.88
CA ARG A 700 -16.33 10.87 25.18
C ARG A 700 -14.84 11.06 24.95
N PRO A 701 -13.99 10.28 25.64
CA PRO A 701 -12.55 10.31 25.42
C PRO A 701 -12.18 10.01 23.97
N LEU A 702 -11.28 10.82 23.41
CA LEU A 702 -10.75 10.72 22.07
C LEU A 702 -9.21 10.69 22.13
N LEU A 703 -8.59 9.67 21.53
CA LEU A 703 -7.15 9.63 21.25
C LEU A 703 -6.93 9.92 19.78
N VAL A 704 -6.05 10.87 19.47
CA VAL A 704 -5.67 11.22 18.09
C VAL A 704 -4.19 10.88 17.89
N LEU A 705 -3.88 10.13 16.85
CA LEU A 705 -2.52 9.74 16.44
C LEU A 705 -2.25 10.23 15.01
N HIS A 706 -1.18 10.99 14.79
CA HIS A 706 -0.88 11.51 13.45
C HIS A 706 0.63 11.65 13.19
N GLY A 707 1.06 11.29 11.97
CA GLY A 707 2.41 11.50 11.48
C GLY A 707 2.60 12.94 10.98
N THR A 708 3.69 13.61 11.37
CA THR A 708 3.88 15.03 10.98
C THR A 708 4.28 15.22 9.51
N ALA A 709 4.69 14.16 8.81
CA ALA A 709 5.03 14.17 7.39
C ALA A 709 3.92 13.54 6.52
N ASP A 710 2.71 13.43 7.04
CA ASP A 710 1.57 12.89 6.31
C ASP A 710 1.20 13.80 5.14
N VAL A 711 1.15 13.20 3.94
CA VAL A 711 0.79 13.83 2.68
C VAL A 711 -0.53 13.33 2.10
N ASN A 712 -1.11 12.27 2.69
CA ASN A 712 -2.43 11.77 2.31
C ASN A 712 -3.54 12.51 3.05
N VAL A 713 -3.40 12.65 4.35
CA VAL A 713 -4.21 13.53 5.17
C VAL A 713 -3.24 14.47 5.86
N PRO A 714 -3.05 15.70 5.37
CA PRO A 714 -2.08 16.63 5.92
C PRO A 714 -2.24 16.78 7.43
N TYR A 715 -1.13 16.76 8.17
CA TYR A 715 -1.11 16.87 9.63
C TYR A 715 -1.94 18.05 10.18
N LEU A 716 -2.12 19.09 9.35
CA LEU A 716 -2.94 20.25 9.67
C LEU A 716 -4.40 19.90 10.00
N HIS A 717 -4.95 18.77 9.50
CA HIS A 717 -6.29 18.31 9.89
C HIS A 717 -6.40 18.08 11.39
N SER A 718 -5.43 17.39 11.99
CA SER A 718 -5.42 17.15 13.44
C SER A 718 -5.15 18.43 14.25
N VAL A 719 -4.31 19.33 13.73
CA VAL A 719 -4.08 20.65 14.37
C VAL A 719 -5.38 21.45 14.41
N ARG A 720 -6.11 21.52 13.29
CA ARG A 720 -7.39 22.23 13.17
C ARG A 720 -8.48 21.59 14.06
N LEU A 721 -8.51 20.27 14.11
CA LEU A 721 -9.42 19.53 15.00
C LEU A 721 -9.16 19.90 16.47
N LEU A 722 -7.88 19.86 16.88
CA LEU A 722 -7.50 20.18 18.26
C LEU A 722 -7.83 21.65 18.63
N ASP A 723 -7.54 22.60 17.75
CA ASP A 723 -7.89 24.01 17.95
C ASP A 723 -9.41 24.19 18.13
N ALA A 724 -10.22 23.54 17.27
CA ALA A 724 -11.68 23.57 17.38
C ALA A 724 -12.19 22.99 18.71
N LEU A 725 -11.62 21.86 19.15
CA LEU A 725 -11.96 21.20 20.43
C LEU A 725 -11.58 22.09 21.64
N LEU A 726 -10.41 22.74 21.59
CA LEU A 726 -9.98 23.66 22.65
C LEU A 726 -10.91 24.88 22.75
N LYS A 727 -11.31 25.48 21.62
CA LYS A 727 -12.28 26.58 21.57
C LYS A 727 -13.64 26.20 22.18
N GLN A 728 -14.04 24.93 22.12
CA GLN A 728 -15.26 24.40 22.71
C GLN A 728 -15.04 23.88 24.16
N GLY A 729 -13.87 24.09 24.77
CA GLY A 729 -13.58 23.61 26.12
C GLY A 729 -13.49 22.09 26.26
N LYS A 730 -13.27 21.36 25.15
CA LYS A 730 -13.23 19.89 25.12
C LYS A 730 -11.83 19.30 25.27
N GLY A 731 -10.81 20.12 25.53
CA GLY A 731 -9.42 19.69 25.61
C GLY A 731 -9.15 18.55 26.61
N SER A 732 -9.89 18.52 27.74
CA SER A 732 -9.76 17.43 28.74
C SER A 732 -10.22 16.06 28.26
N LEU A 733 -11.00 15.98 27.17
CA LEU A 733 -11.45 14.74 26.56
C LEU A 733 -10.47 14.20 25.52
N VAL A 734 -9.43 14.95 25.15
CA VAL A 734 -8.56 14.63 24.02
C VAL A 734 -7.15 14.28 24.50
N GLN A 735 -6.66 13.14 24.07
CA GLN A 735 -5.24 12.81 24.09
C GLN A 735 -4.72 12.94 22.65
N PHE A 736 -3.60 13.62 22.47
CA PHE A 736 -3.03 13.88 21.15
C PHE A 736 -1.56 13.46 21.12
N MET A 737 -1.22 12.53 20.19
CA MET A 737 0.15 12.09 19.98
C MET A 737 0.55 12.30 18.53
N THR A 738 1.68 12.98 18.34
CA THR A 738 2.27 13.21 17.02
C THR A 738 3.52 12.37 16.84
N TYR A 739 3.73 11.85 15.64
CA TYR A 739 4.91 11.05 15.31
C TYR A 739 5.80 11.83 14.33
N PRO A 740 6.90 12.43 14.80
CA PRO A 740 7.76 13.27 13.97
C PRO A 740 8.34 12.50 12.78
N GLY A 741 8.10 13.02 11.56
CA GLY A 741 8.60 12.45 10.31
C GLY A 741 7.95 11.13 9.89
N GLU A 742 6.90 10.66 10.56
CA GLU A 742 6.05 9.58 10.03
C GLU A 742 5.09 10.12 8.98
N PHE A 743 4.86 9.27 7.97
CA PHE A 743 3.85 9.49 6.95
C PHE A 743 2.48 8.97 7.38
N HIS A 744 1.56 8.85 6.44
CA HIS A 744 0.19 8.41 6.67
C HIS A 744 0.08 7.03 7.33
N TYR A 745 0.95 6.10 6.95
CA TYR A 745 1.05 4.78 7.55
C TYR A 745 2.29 4.70 8.43
N PHE A 746 2.12 4.35 9.69
CA PHE A 746 3.24 4.19 10.60
C PHE A 746 4.08 2.98 10.19
N THR A 747 5.38 3.19 10.11
CA THR A 747 6.30 2.15 9.61
C THR A 747 7.44 1.85 10.57
N ARG A 748 7.94 2.86 11.31
CA ARG A 748 9.12 2.70 12.16
C ARG A 748 8.79 1.89 13.40
N GLU A 749 9.70 1.01 13.78
CA GLU A 749 9.55 0.07 14.88
C GLU A 749 9.12 0.76 16.19
N HIS A 750 9.85 1.79 16.60
CA HIS A 750 9.54 2.51 17.84
C HIS A 750 8.20 3.25 17.79
N VAL A 751 7.77 3.69 16.62
CA VAL A 751 6.45 4.33 16.44
C VAL A 751 5.33 3.31 16.52
N LEU A 752 5.46 2.16 15.86
CA LEU A 752 4.47 1.08 15.96
C LEU A 752 4.33 0.57 17.39
N ARG A 753 5.46 0.42 18.12
CA ARG A 753 5.45 0.02 19.55
C ARG A 753 4.70 1.03 20.41
N ASP A 754 5.03 2.32 20.27
CA ASP A 754 4.35 3.38 21.03
C ASP A 754 2.87 3.48 20.66
N ALA A 755 2.54 3.49 19.37
CA ALA A 755 1.16 3.62 18.89
C ALA A 755 0.26 2.48 19.42
N TRP A 756 0.70 1.20 19.26
CA TRP A 756 -0.08 0.07 19.73
C TRP A 756 -0.18 0.01 21.26
N THR A 757 0.88 0.40 21.97
CA THR A 757 0.85 0.51 23.43
C THR A 757 -0.16 1.56 23.89
N ARG A 758 -0.15 2.76 23.27
CA ARG A 758 -1.12 3.83 23.58
C ARG A 758 -2.55 3.43 23.30
N VAL A 759 -2.82 2.89 22.12
CA VAL A 759 -4.16 2.44 21.72
C VAL A 759 -4.68 1.39 22.68
N SER A 760 -3.84 0.38 23.00
CA SER A 760 -4.20 -0.68 23.95
C SER A 760 -4.48 -0.12 25.35
N ALA A 761 -3.59 0.72 25.88
CA ALA A 761 -3.76 1.34 27.20
C ALA A 761 -5.01 2.23 27.25
N PHE A 762 -5.26 3.02 26.22
CA PHE A 762 -6.44 3.90 26.12
C PHE A 762 -7.74 3.09 26.11
N PHE A 763 -7.82 2.01 25.36
CA PHE A 763 -8.99 1.14 25.39
C PHE A 763 -9.13 0.41 26.72
N ASP A 764 -8.06 -0.11 27.31
CA ASP A 764 -8.13 -0.75 28.62
C ASP A 764 -8.63 0.22 29.71
N GLU A 765 -8.18 1.46 29.69
CA GLU A 765 -8.60 2.49 30.63
C GLU A 765 -10.09 2.82 30.52
N ASN A 766 -10.59 2.94 29.30
CA ASN A 766 -11.95 3.45 29.05
C ASN A 766 -13.00 2.35 28.89
N LEU A 767 -12.60 1.10 28.57
CA LEU A 767 -13.54 0.01 28.28
C LEU A 767 -13.49 -1.15 29.30
N LYS A 768 -12.46 -1.25 30.16
CA LYS A 768 -12.34 -2.33 31.14
C LYS A 768 -12.54 -1.88 32.58
N LYS A 769 -12.45 -0.58 32.83
CA LYS A 769 -12.71 0.00 34.16
C LYS A 769 -14.18 0.30 34.40
#